data_85c7f56be1c75a304d66764c3cf5b1fa
#
_entry.id   85c7f56be1c75a304d66764c3cf5b1fa
#
_cell.length_a   1.000
_cell.length_b   1.000
_cell.length_c   1.000
_cell.angle_alpha   90.00
_cell.angle_beta   90.00
_cell.angle_gamma   90.00
#
_symmetry.space_group_name_H-M   'P 1'
#
loop_
_entity.id
_entity.type
_entity.pdbx_description
1 polymer ?
#
loop_
_entity_poly.entity_id
_entity_poly.type
_entity_poly.pdbx_seq_one_letter_code
_entity_poly.pdbx_strand_id
1 'polypeptide(L)'
;MDGDRSDLAPVLDLREVDETQVGVVGGKAAHLGGLSRIDGVRVPAGFCVTTAAFRRVMAEAPSIDDRLDQLSRLGPDDREAIGTLSAEIRRSIEETAIPGELAAAITRALARFGDEAAYAVRSSATAEDTPTASFAGQQDTYLNVVGPEAVLRHVSRCWASLFTERAVVYRLRNGIDHRAVHMAVVVQRMVFPDAAGILFTADPVSGNRKVATVDASFGLGEALVSGLVNPDVFTVRDGEVVTGAVAVKHRAVAAVPGGGTREVAIDRQRQEQPALTEEQVVRLARLGRRIEAHFGRPQDIEWCLVDDDFQIVQSRPITTLFPIPAAADEENHVYLSVGHQQMMTDAMRPLGLSMWQLTAMAPMLEAGGRLFVDATRLLASPASRAGFLEMAGKSDPLMGDALETLLDRPDFIPTVPDDGGPGRPTTGGASAPIETDPAIVTELIERSEASIAALRRDIATVTGTALFDFLLEAFQEHKRILGEPLNMQAIMAGMEATWWLNDRLYEWLGEKNAADTLTLSAPGNITSEMGLALLDVADEIRPHPEVVAFLRGVEDDGFLDELPKLAGGTEARDAIEAYLDRYGMRCVGEIDITRPRWSERPSTLVPVILDNVRLFEPGAARRRFEQGQQQARQKTQEVLARLRALPDGQQKADETERMIDRVRTFIGYREYPKYGIISRYFVYKQALLGEAERLVRAGVLTETEDVFYLTFQEFHEVVRSHRVDDELIRQRRDAFRSYQALTPPRVLTSDGEVITGAYRRDDVPAGALIGVPVSAGTVEGRARVILDMAQADLEAGDILVTTHTDPSWTPLFVGIAGLVTEVGGLMTHGAVIAREYGLPAVVSVLDATRLIRDGQRIRVHGSDGYVEILPGSAAQEERR
;
A
#
# COMPACT_ATOMS: atom_id res chain seq x y z
N MET A 1 4.25 -10.59 -33.96
CA MET A 1 4.64 -11.70 -34.85
C MET A 1 4.32 -13.00 -34.16
N ASP A 2 3.08 -13.51 -34.29
CA ASP A 2 2.70 -14.84 -33.84
C ASP A 2 3.30 -15.87 -34.79
N GLY A 3 4.55 -16.28 -34.55
CA GLY A 3 5.15 -17.44 -35.18
C GLY A 3 4.46 -18.68 -34.63
N ASP A 4 4.01 -19.51 -35.53
CA ASP A 4 3.35 -20.79 -35.35
C ASP A 4 4.01 -21.63 -34.24
N ARG A 5 3.44 -21.60 -33.01
CA ARG A 5 3.91 -22.31 -31.81
C ARG A 5 3.36 -23.74 -31.72
N SER A 6 2.87 -24.28 -32.85
CA SER A 6 2.28 -25.63 -32.95
C SER A 6 3.31 -26.77 -32.86
N ASP A 7 4.61 -26.50 -32.99
CA ASP A 7 5.69 -27.50 -33.06
C ASP A 7 6.48 -27.71 -31.73
N LEU A 8 6.02 -27.17 -30.61
CA LEU A 8 6.69 -27.39 -29.34
C LEU A 8 6.46 -28.82 -28.83
N ALA A 9 7.54 -29.49 -28.43
CA ALA A 9 7.48 -30.84 -27.87
C ALA A 9 6.48 -30.91 -26.69
N PRO A 10 5.53 -31.87 -26.67
CA PRO A 10 4.52 -31.95 -25.62
C PRO A 10 5.08 -32.34 -24.25
N VAL A 11 6.31 -32.88 -24.21
CA VAL A 11 7.03 -33.27 -23.00
C VAL A 11 8.49 -32.86 -23.11
N LEU A 12 9.02 -32.18 -22.07
CA LEU A 12 10.43 -31.76 -21.95
C LEU A 12 11.05 -32.33 -20.66
N ASP A 13 12.30 -32.80 -20.73
CA ASP A 13 13.05 -33.14 -19.52
C ASP A 13 13.32 -31.86 -18.70
N LEU A 14 13.20 -31.91 -17.36
CA LEU A 14 13.43 -30.73 -16.48
C LEU A 14 14.86 -30.15 -16.66
N ARG A 15 15.83 -30.95 -17.08
CA ARG A 15 17.20 -30.46 -17.36
C ARG A 15 17.31 -29.64 -18.66
N GLU A 16 16.33 -29.78 -19.56
CA GLU A 16 16.26 -29.04 -20.85
C GLU A 16 15.51 -27.70 -20.70
N VAL A 17 14.84 -27.51 -19.55
CA VAL A 17 14.04 -26.32 -19.25
C VAL A 17 14.91 -25.23 -18.67
N ASP A 18 14.62 -23.98 -19.02
CA ASP A 18 15.19 -22.78 -18.41
C ASP A 18 14.15 -21.73 -18.03
N GLU A 19 14.61 -20.71 -17.32
CA GLU A 19 13.76 -19.65 -16.75
C GLU A 19 13.04 -18.80 -17.82
N THR A 20 13.55 -18.80 -19.08
CA THR A 20 12.93 -18.02 -20.17
C THR A 20 11.70 -18.72 -20.74
N GLN A 21 11.50 -19.99 -20.43
CA GLN A 21 10.45 -20.84 -21.01
C GLN A 21 9.16 -20.87 -20.18
N VAL A 22 8.92 -19.94 -19.27
CA VAL A 22 7.72 -19.88 -18.42
C VAL A 22 6.41 -20.03 -19.23
N GLY A 23 6.33 -19.41 -20.41
CA GLY A 23 5.16 -19.55 -21.30
C GLY A 23 4.91 -20.97 -21.83
N VAL A 24 5.92 -21.84 -21.78
CA VAL A 24 5.87 -23.24 -22.29
C VAL A 24 5.69 -24.25 -21.16
N VAL A 25 6.37 -24.03 -20.03
CA VAL A 25 6.47 -25.03 -18.95
C VAL A 25 5.86 -24.56 -17.61
N GLY A 26 5.42 -23.29 -17.52
CA GLY A 26 4.95 -22.69 -16.28
C GLY A 26 6.07 -22.32 -15.32
N GLY A 27 5.74 -21.57 -14.27
CA GLY A 27 6.71 -21.03 -13.30
C GLY A 27 7.48 -22.10 -12.54
N LYS A 28 6.80 -23.10 -11.95
CA LYS A 28 7.46 -24.16 -11.17
C LYS A 28 8.48 -24.95 -11.98
N ALA A 29 8.13 -25.37 -13.21
CA ALA A 29 9.04 -26.13 -14.04
C ALA A 29 10.26 -25.30 -14.47
N ALA A 30 10.04 -24.02 -14.82
CA ALA A 30 11.11 -23.10 -15.18
C ALA A 30 12.12 -22.92 -14.04
N HIS A 31 11.64 -22.70 -12.81
CA HIS A 31 12.50 -22.61 -11.63
C HIS A 31 13.21 -23.92 -11.30
N LEU A 32 12.54 -25.08 -11.40
CA LEU A 32 13.21 -26.37 -11.21
C LEU A 32 14.31 -26.62 -12.25
N GLY A 33 14.09 -26.20 -13.48
CA GLY A 33 15.09 -26.21 -14.54
C GLY A 33 16.32 -25.34 -14.20
N GLY A 34 16.10 -24.10 -13.76
CA GLY A 34 17.12 -23.20 -13.27
C GLY A 34 17.92 -23.81 -12.10
N LEU A 35 17.23 -24.32 -11.08
CA LEU A 35 17.85 -25.00 -9.92
C LEU A 35 18.76 -26.16 -10.34
N SER A 36 18.37 -26.96 -11.34
CA SER A 36 19.13 -28.13 -11.80
C SER A 36 20.49 -27.77 -12.41
N ARG A 37 20.71 -26.50 -12.74
CA ARG A 37 21.96 -25.97 -13.32
C ARG A 37 22.91 -25.39 -12.26
N ILE A 38 22.44 -25.23 -11.03
CA ILE A 38 23.27 -24.71 -9.93
C ILE A 38 24.16 -25.84 -9.43
N ASP A 39 25.45 -25.64 -9.48
CA ASP A 39 26.43 -26.65 -9.02
C ASP A 39 26.20 -26.97 -7.54
N GLY A 40 26.08 -28.29 -7.22
CA GLY A 40 25.86 -28.83 -5.88
C GLY A 40 24.41 -28.65 -5.35
N VAL A 41 23.44 -28.16 -6.16
CA VAL A 41 22.01 -28.25 -5.88
C VAL A 41 21.47 -29.53 -6.47
N ARG A 42 20.79 -30.36 -5.66
CA ARG A 42 20.16 -31.60 -6.11
C ARG A 42 18.67 -31.38 -6.30
N VAL A 43 18.17 -31.57 -7.53
CA VAL A 43 16.76 -31.54 -7.88
C VAL A 43 16.34 -32.94 -8.28
N PRO A 44 15.24 -33.49 -7.74
CA PRO A 44 14.75 -34.81 -8.15
C PRO A 44 14.47 -34.84 -9.66
N ALA A 45 14.87 -35.88 -10.35
CA ALA A 45 14.73 -36.03 -11.78
C ALA A 45 13.24 -36.10 -12.19
N GLY A 46 12.92 -35.58 -13.38
CA GLY A 46 11.54 -35.57 -13.88
C GLY A 46 11.43 -34.88 -15.24
N PHE A 47 10.20 -34.67 -15.66
CA PHE A 47 9.86 -34.01 -16.92
C PHE A 47 8.65 -33.08 -16.74
N CYS A 48 8.45 -32.19 -17.70
CA CYS A 48 7.31 -31.30 -17.76
C CYS A 48 6.41 -31.65 -18.95
N VAL A 49 5.12 -31.82 -18.73
CA VAL A 49 4.09 -31.83 -19.77
C VAL A 49 3.74 -30.37 -20.07
N THR A 50 4.01 -29.93 -21.29
CA THR A 50 4.01 -28.51 -21.66
C THR A 50 2.62 -27.90 -21.80
N THR A 51 2.53 -26.58 -21.86
CA THR A 51 1.28 -25.85 -22.14
C THR A 51 0.71 -26.16 -23.53
N ALA A 52 1.52 -26.63 -24.48
CA ALA A 52 1.04 -27.11 -25.78
C ALA A 52 0.14 -28.34 -25.63
N ALA A 53 0.49 -29.26 -24.72
CA ALA A 53 -0.35 -30.41 -24.38
C ALA A 53 -1.69 -30.00 -23.77
N PHE A 54 -1.66 -29.05 -22.83
CA PHE A 54 -2.87 -28.46 -22.22
C PHE A 54 -3.81 -27.85 -23.28
N ARG A 55 -3.28 -26.98 -24.13
CA ARG A 55 -4.07 -26.32 -25.19
C ARG A 55 -4.70 -27.33 -26.13
N ARG A 56 -4.00 -28.43 -26.46
CA ARG A 56 -4.55 -29.48 -27.31
C ARG A 56 -5.74 -30.18 -26.64
N VAL A 57 -5.67 -30.49 -25.36
CA VAL A 57 -6.78 -31.13 -24.62
C VAL A 57 -7.96 -30.15 -24.45
N MET A 58 -7.67 -28.85 -24.17
CA MET A 58 -8.72 -27.84 -24.07
C MET A 58 -9.51 -27.68 -25.38
N ALA A 59 -8.82 -27.73 -26.51
CA ALA A 59 -9.46 -27.65 -27.83
C ALA A 59 -10.37 -28.86 -28.15
N GLU A 60 -10.12 -30.00 -27.53
CA GLU A 60 -10.97 -31.21 -27.69
C GLU A 60 -12.09 -31.29 -26.64
N ALA A 61 -12.08 -30.45 -25.61
CA ALA A 61 -13.06 -30.50 -24.52
C ALA A 61 -14.40 -29.84 -24.93
N PRO A 62 -15.53 -30.53 -24.82
CA PRO A 62 -16.83 -30.02 -25.27
C PRO A 62 -17.28 -28.77 -24.46
N SER A 63 -17.82 -27.77 -25.17
CA SER A 63 -18.44 -26.55 -24.58
C SER A 63 -17.59 -25.78 -23.60
N ILE A 64 -16.27 -25.97 -23.64
CA ILE A 64 -15.40 -25.27 -22.69
C ILE A 64 -15.37 -23.76 -22.99
N ASP A 65 -15.32 -23.37 -24.27
CA ASP A 65 -15.30 -21.96 -24.69
C ASP A 65 -16.58 -21.23 -24.26
N ASP A 66 -17.76 -21.85 -24.40
CA ASP A 66 -19.03 -21.27 -23.96
C ASP A 66 -19.05 -21.04 -22.44
N ARG A 67 -18.48 -21.99 -21.67
CA ARG A 67 -18.39 -21.84 -20.19
C ARG A 67 -17.39 -20.78 -19.76
N LEU A 68 -16.27 -20.66 -20.48
CA LEU A 68 -15.29 -19.59 -20.23
C LEU A 68 -15.89 -18.22 -20.53
N ASP A 69 -16.72 -18.10 -21.59
CA ASP A 69 -17.43 -16.86 -21.89
C ASP A 69 -18.44 -16.48 -20.79
N GLN A 70 -19.14 -17.49 -20.25
CA GLN A 70 -20.05 -17.27 -19.11
C GLN A 70 -19.27 -16.85 -17.86
N LEU A 71 -18.17 -17.51 -17.56
CA LEU A 71 -17.32 -17.23 -16.40
C LEU A 71 -16.72 -15.82 -16.44
N SER A 72 -16.32 -15.36 -17.63
CA SER A 72 -15.74 -14.02 -17.85
C SER A 72 -16.74 -12.88 -17.66
N ARG A 73 -18.04 -13.16 -17.61
CA ARG A 73 -19.11 -12.17 -17.37
C ARG A 73 -19.49 -12.03 -15.91
N LEU A 74 -18.97 -12.91 -15.04
CA LEU A 74 -19.27 -12.90 -13.60
C LEU A 74 -18.34 -11.93 -12.87
N GLY A 75 -18.88 -11.33 -11.81
CA GLY A 75 -18.10 -10.61 -10.81
C GLY A 75 -17.45 -11.55 -9.78
N PRO A 76 -16.41 -11.10 -9.06
CA PRO A 76 -15.74 -11.93 -8.04
C PRO A 76 -16.63 -12.32 -6.84
N ASP A 77 -17.79 -11.67 -6.70
CA ASP A 77 -18.75 -11.91 -5.61
C ASP A 77 -19.87 -12.88 -6.00
N ASP A 78 -19.98 -13.26 -7.27
CA ASP A 78 -20.97 -14.24 -7.79
C ASP A 78 -20.59 -15.68 -7.43
N ARG A 79 -20.33 -15.96 -6.14
CA ARG A 79 -19.70 -17.19 -5.62
C ARG A 79 -20.41 -18.47 -6.05
N GLU A 80 -21.74 -18.52 -6.00
CA GLU A 80 -22.53 -19.71 -6.36
C GLU A 80 -22.42 -20.05 -7.85
N ALA A 81 -22.54 -19.03 -8.71
CA ALA A 81 -22.38 -19.19 -10.16
C ALA A 81 -20.95 -19.59 -10.54
N ILE A 82 -19.93 -18.95 -9.91
CA ILE A 82 -18.51 -19.30 -10.09
C ILE A 82 -18.28 -20.76 -9.66
N GLY A 83 -18.78 -21.18 -8.50
CA GLY A 83 -18.62 -22.54 -8.00
C GLY A 83 -19.22 -23.59 -8.95
N THR A 84 -20.42 -23.32 -9.49
CA THR A 84 -21.12 -24.22 -10.44
C THR A 84 -20.34 -24.32 -11.74
N LEU A 85 -20.01 -23.20 -12.40
CA LEU A 85 -19.28 -23.21 -13.68
C LEU A 85 -17.87 -23.80 -13.53
N SER A 86 -17.18 -23.49 -12.44
CA SER A 86 -15.87 -24.06 -12.11
C SER A 86 -15.91 -25.59 -12.01
N ALA A 87 -16.93 -26.13 -11.34
CA ALA A 87 -17.10 -27.58 -11.22
C ALA A 87 -17.41 -28.25 -12.58
N GLU A 88 -18.21 -27.61 -13.42
CA GLU A 88 -18.52 -28.10 -14.76
C GLU A 88 -17.31 -28.09 -15.69
N ILE A 89 -16.51 -26.99 -15.68
CA ILE A 89 -15.28 -26.89 -16.47
C ILE A 89 -14.29 -27.98 -16.03
N ARG A 90 -14.07 -28.16 -14.74
CA ARG A 90 -13.15 -29.15 -14.21
C ARG A 90 -13.57 -30.55 -14.62
N ARG A 91 -14.86 -30.89 -14.48
CA ARG A 91 -15.39 -32.20 -14.90
C ARG A 91 -15.18 -32.41 -16.40
N SER A 92 -15.45 -31.42 -17.26
CA SER A 92 -15.24 -31.52 -18.70
C SER A 92 -13.78 -31.83 -19.06
N ILE A 93 -12.82 -31.19 -18.36
CA ILE A 93 -11.37 -31.43 -18.56
C ILE A 93 -10.99 -32.85 -18.10
N GLU A 94 -11.46 -33.29 -16.93
CA GLU A 94 -11.13 -34.61 -16.38
C GLU A 94 -11.74 -35.76 -17.20
N GLU A 95 -12.92 -35.57 -17.82
CA GLU A 95 -13.58 -36.53 -18.66
C GLU A 95 -13.05 -36.55 -20.11
N THR A 96 -12.34 -35.48 -20.53
CA THR A 96 -11.73 -35.44 -21.86
C THR A 96 -10.53 -36.37 -21.92
N ALA A 97 -10.56 -37.32 -22.85
CA ALA A 97 -9.48 -38.28 -23.02
C ALA A 97 -8.19 -37.58 -23.48
N ILE A 98 -7.06 -37.90 -22.86
CA ILE A 98 -5.76 -37.44 -23.35
C ILE A 98 -5.49 -38.06 -24.73
N PRO A 99 -5.21 -37.29 -25.79
CA PRO A 99 -4.90 -37.81 -27.12
C PRO A 99 -3.83 -38.88 -27.09
N GLY A 100 -4.03 -39.99 -27.86
CA GLY A 100 -3.19 -41.18 -27.79
C GLY A 100 -1.70 -40.91 -28.01
N GLU A 101 -1.34 -39.97 -28.90
CA GLU A 101 0.05 -39.54 -29.13
C GLU A 101 0.65 -38.86 -27.91
N LEU A 102 -0.13 -38.02 -27.22
CA LEU A 102 0.27 -37.34 -26.02
C LEU A 102 0.42 -38.30 -24.86
N ALA A 103 -0.55 -39.20 -24.65
CA ALA A 103 -0.46 -40.25 -23.65
C ALA A 103 0.79 -41.12 -23.85
N ALA A 104 1.08 -41.50 -25.10
CA ALA A 104 2.28 -42.27 -25.46
C ALA A 104 3.59 -41.45 -25.20
N ALA A 105 3.60 -40.13 -25.42
CA ALA A 105 4.74 -39.27 -25.13
C ALA A 105 5.02 -39.21 -23.63
N ILE A 106 3.98 -39.01 -22.79
CA ILE A 106 4.08 -39.03 -21.33
C ILE A 106 4.56 -40.39 -20.82
N THR A 107 3.98 -41.49 -21.32
CA THR A 107 4.36 -42.86 -20.93
C THR A 107 5.82 -43.17 -21.33
N ARG A 108 6.27 -42.76 -22.52
CA ARG A 108 7.70 -42.92 -22.89
C ARG A 108 8.64 -42.11 -22.00
N ALA A 109 8.21 -40.92 -21.55
CA ALA A 109 9.02 -40.14 -20.58
C ALA A 109 9.08 -40.87 -19.23
N LEU A 110 7.96 -41.41 -18.73
CA LEU A 110 7.93 -42.22 -17.50
C LEU A 110 8.88 -43.42 -17.57
N ALA A 111 8.88 -44.15 -18.69
CA ALA A 111 9.74 -45.32 -18.87
C ALA A 111 11.25 -44.98 -18.70
N ARG A 112 11.66 -43.75 -18.99
CA ARG A 112 13.06 -43.29 -18.75
C ARG A 112 13.41 -43.16 -17.28
N PHE A 113 12.42 -42.93 -16.40
CA PHE A 113 12.62 -42.76 -14.96
C PHE A 113 12.14 -43.95 -14.12
N GLY A 114 11.45 -44.95 -14.72
CA GLY A 114 10.96 -46.15 -14.11
C GLY A 114 9.42 -46.20 -13.99
N ASP A 115 8.80 -47.13 -14.67
CA ASP A 115 7.32 -47.26 -14.75
C ASP A 115 6.64 -47.53 -13.41
N GLU A 116 7.33 -48.22 -12.49
CA GLU A 116 6.83 -48.52 -11.13
C GLU A 116 7.37 -47.55 -10.06
N ALA A 117 8.11 -46.55 -10.47
CA ALA A 117 8.56 -45.51 -9.53
C ALA A 117 7.38 -44.65 -9.06
N ALA A 118 7.49 -44.13 -7.87
CA ALA A 118 6.57 -43.13 -7.36
C ALA A 118 6.91 -41.72 -7.87
N TYR A 119 5.89 -40.94 -8.16
CA TYR A 119 6.04 -39.59 -8.67
C TYR A 119 5.24 -38.56 -7.85
N ALA A 120 5.73 -37.34 -7.83
CA ALA A 120 4.96 -36.15 -7.50
C ALA A 120 4.45 -35.53 -8.83
N VAL A 121 3.13 -35.34 -8.97
CA VAL A 121 2.49 -34.71 -10.12
C VAL A 121 1.98 -33.33 -9.67
N ARG A 122 2.58 -32.27 -10.23
CA ARG A 122 2.42 -30.90 -9.73
C ARG A 122 1.99 -29.95 -10.85
N SER A 123 0.99 -29.13 -10.59
CA SER A 123 0.61 -28.03 -11.47
C SER A 123 1.74 -27.01 -11.64
N SER A 124 1.88 -26.44 -12.83
CA SER A 124 2.85 -25.41 -13.18
C SER A 124 2.18 -24.43 -14.15
N ALA A 125 1.52 -23.40 -13.63
CA ALA A 125 0.80 -22.43 -14.44
C ALA A 125 1.72 -21.33 -14.99
N THR A 126 1.35 -20.76 -16.12
CA THR A 126 2.10 -19.65 -16.74
C THR A 126 1.99 -18.33 -15.99
N ALA A 127 0.99 -18.19 -15.12
CA ALA A 127 0.78 -17.00 -14.28
C ALA A 127 1.13 -17.23 -12.81
N GLU A 128 1.75 -18.38 -12.44
CA GLU A 128 1.90 -18.79 -11.03
C GLU A 128 2.87 -17.91 -10.22
N ASP A 129 3.95 -17.45 -10.85
CA ASP A 129 5.03 -16.68 -10.21
C ASP A 129 5.29 -15.37 -10.96
N THR A 130 4.23 -14.61 -11.21
CA THR A 130 4.41 -13.26 -11.76
C THR A 130 4.81 -12.29 -10.65
N PRO A 131 5.56 -11.23 -10.95
CA PRO A 131 5.93 -10.21 -9.95
C PRO A 131 4.72 -9.57 -9.23
N THR A 132 3.54 -9.66 -9.85
CA THR A 132 2.30 -9.01 -9.39
C THR A 132 1.33 -9.94 -8.69
N ALA A 133 1.51 -11.27 -8.80
CA ALA A 133 0.52 -12.22 -8.35
C ALA A 133 1.16 -13.55 -7.96
N SER A 134 0.98 -13.97 -6.71
CA SER A 134 1.35 -15.30 -6.24
C SER A 134 0.11 -16.19 -6.20
N PHE A 135 0.07 -17.21 -7.05
CA PHE A 135 -0.95 -18.27 -7.03
C PHE A 135 -0.64 -19.38 -6.00
N ALA A 136 0.16 -19.07 -4.99
CA ALA A 136 0.55 -20.05 -3.98
C ALA A 136 -0.67 -20.77 -3.36
N GLY A 137 -0.63 -22.10 -3.32
CA GLY A 137 -1.68 -22.91 -2.72
C GLY A 137 -3.03 -22.95 -3.46
N GLN A 138 -3.12 -22.39 -4.68
CA GLN A 138 -4.37 -22.34 -5.44
C GLN A 138 -4.61 -23.54 -6.35
N GLN A 139 -3.57 -24.35 -6.60
CA GLN A 139 -3.57 -25.44 -7.55
C GLN A 139 -3.08 -26.75 -6.89
N ASP A 140 -3.44 -27.88 -7.48
CA ASP A 140 -3.27 -29.18 -6.86
C ASP A 140 -1.86 -29.76 -7.08
N THR A 141 -1.39 -30.49 -6.07
CA THR A 141 -0.21 -31.34 -6.09
C THR A 141 -0.59 -32.73 -5.60
N TYR A 142 -0.18 -33.77 -6.32
CA TYR A 142 -0.45 -35.16 -5.98
C TYR A 142 0.87 -35.87 -5.71
N LEU A 143 1.03 -36.40 -4.50
CA LEU A 143 2.24 -37.06 -4.07
C LEU A 143 2.09 -38.57 -4.11
N ASN A 144 3.22 -39.27 -4.32
CA ASN A 144 3.30 -40.73 -4.33
C ASN A 144 2.33 -41.36 -5.35
N VAL A 145 2.33 -40.85 -6.57
CA VAL A 145 1.54 -41.40 -7.69
C VAL A 145 2.36 -42.51 -8.35
N VAL A 146 1.77 -43.75 -8.44
CA VAL A 146 2.44 -44.94 -8.96
C VAL A 146 1.73 -45.47 -10.21
N GLY A 147 2.52 -45.69 -11.25
CA GLY A 147 2.05 -46.28 -12.51
C GLY A 147 1.55 -45.31 -13.55
N PRO A 148 1.70 -45.62 -14.88
CA PRO A 148 1.41 -44.67 -15.97
C PRO A 148 -0.04 -44.21 -16.03
N GLU A 149 -1.01 -45.08 -15.79
CA GLU A 149 -2.43 -44.69 -15.80
C GLU A 149 -2.79 -43.70 -14.69
N ALA A 150 -2.20 -43.90 -13.50
CA ALA A 150 -2.41 -43.00 -12.38
C ALA A 150 -1.76 -41.63 -12.68
N VAL A 151 -0.56 -41.57 -13.27
CA VAL A 151 0.08 -40.31 -13.68
C VAL A 151 -0.75 -39.56 -14.71
N LEU A 152 -1.26 -40.25 -15.76
CA LEU A 152 -2.11 -39.63 -16.77
C LEU A 152 -3.39 -39.02 -16.13
N ARG A 153 -4.07 -39.76 -15.23
CA ARG A 153 -5.22 -39.22 -14.50
C ARG A 153 -4.89 -37.98 -13.68
N HIS A 154 -3.74 -37.96 -12.98
CA HIS A 154 -3.36 -36.81 -12.18
C HIS A 154 -2.86 -35.64 -13.02
N VAL A 155 -2.33 -35.88 -14.23
CA VAL A 155 -2.06 -34.82 -15.20
C VAL A 155 -3.35 -34.10 -15.61
N SER A 156 -4.42 -34.83 -15.95
CA SER A 156 -5.74 -34.23 -16.23
C SER A 156 -6.30 -33.46 -15.04
N ARG A 157 -6.15 -33.95 -13.82
CA ARG A 157 -6.58 -33.28 -12.59
C ARG A 157 -5.77 -31.99 -12.34
N CYS A 158 -4.45 -32.00 -12.59
CA CYS A 158 -3.64 -30.77 -12.52
C CYS A 158 -4.13 -29.72 -13.53
N TRP A 159 -4.48 -30.13 -14.76
CA TRP A 159 -5.07 -29.20 -15.73
C TRP A 159 -6.41 -28.64 -15.25
N ALA A 160 -7.29 -29.49 -14.70
CA ALA A 160 -8.58 -29.10 -14.15
C ALA A 160 -8.43 -28.15 -12.94
N SER A 161 -7.35 -28.26 -12.16
CA SER A 161 -7.11 -27.42 -10.98
C SER A 161 -6.93 -25.93 -11.32
N LEU A 162 -6.63 -25.56 -12.57
CA LEU A 162 -6.65 -24.20 -13.06
C LEU A 162 -8.01 -23.51 -12.87
N PHE A 163 -9.09 -24.29 -12.82
CA PHE A 163 -10.46 -23.83 -12.68
C PHE A 163 -11.06 -24.17 -11.31
N THR A 164 -10.27 -24.24 -10.25
CA THR A 164 -10.82 -24.24 -8.88
C THR A 164 -11.50 -22.89 -8.61
N GLU A 165 -12.55 -22.87 -7.79
CA GLU A 165 -13.26 -21.63 -7.43
C GLU A 165 -12.31 -20.54 -6.95
N ARG A 166 -11.36 -20.89 -6.07
CA ARG A 166 -10.35 -19.96 -5.55
C ARG A 166 -9.47 -19.37 -6.66
N ALA A 167 -9.03 -20.19 -7.64
CA ALA A 167 -8.20 -19.74 -8.76
C ALA A 167 -8.97 -18.84 -9.73
N VAL A 168 -10.26 -19.14 -9.94
CA VAL A 168 -11.16 -18.33 -10.78
C VAL A 168 -11.43 -16.97 -10.14
N VAL A 169 -11.84 -16.95 -8.86
CA VAL A 169 -12.08 -15.70 -8.10
C VAL A 169 -10.83 -14.83 -8.06
N TYR A 170 -9.67 -15.44 -7.86
CA TYR A 170 -8.40 -14.72 -7.88
C TYR A 170 -8.16 -14.02 -9.23
N ARG A 171 -8.37 -14.73 -10.36
CA ARG A 171 -8.23 -14.12 -11.69
C ARG A 171 -9.23 -13.00 -11.94
N LEU A 172 -10.49 -13.18 -11.53
CA LEU A 172 -11.53 -12.15 -11.66
C LEU A 172 -11.15 -10.88 -10.87
N ARG A 173 -10.69 -11.04 -9.63
CA ARG A 173 -10.24 -9.91 -8.79
C ARG A 173 -9.05 -9.15 -9.37
N ASN A 174 -8.18 -9.86 -10.10
CA ASN A 174 -6.97 -9.27 -10.68
C ASN A 174 -7.13 -8.92 -12.17
N GLY A 175 -8.34 -9.01 -12.74
CA GLY A 175 -8.58 -8.69 -14.15
C GLY A 175 -7.81 -9.57 -15.14
N ILE A 176 -7.48 -10.82 -14.74
CA ILE A 176 -6.72 -11.77 -15.57
C ILE A 176 -7.67 -12.58 -16.42
N ASP A 177 -7.53 -12.52 -17.75
CA ASP A 177 -8.30 -13.33 -18.68
C ASP A 177 -8.06 -14.83 -18.44
N HIS A 178 -9.15 -15.59 -18.26
CA HIS A 178 -9.09 -17.03 -18.05
C HIS A 178 -8.45 -17.79 -19.22
N ARG A 179 -8.50 -17.27 -20.45
CA ARG A 179 -7.89 -17.85 -21.65
C ARG A 179 -6.40 -17.56 -21.79
N ALA A 180 -5.91 -16.51 -21.14
CA ALA A 180 -4.50 -16.13 -21.19
C ALA A 180 -3.60 -17.01 -20.30
N VAL A 181 -4.18 -17.75 -19.34
CA VAL A 181 -3.44 -18.59 -18.39
C VAL A 181 -3.47 -20.04 -18.86
N HIS A 182 -2.30 -20.65 -18.99
CA HIS A 182 -2.14 -22.03 -19.40
C HIS A 182 -1.49 -22.87 -18.29
N MET A 183 -1.76 -24.18 -18.30
CA MET A 183 -1.25 -25.12 -17.30
C MET A 183 -0.29 -26.12 -17.92
N ALA A 184 0.96 -26.11 -17.49
CA ALA A 184 1.87 -27.23 -17.64
C ALA A 184 1.85 -28.12 -16.39
N VAL A 185 2.37 -29.32 -16.47
CA VAL A 185 2.41 -30.26 -15.34
C VAL A 185 3.81 -30.84 -15.17
N VAL A 186 4.39 -30.66 -13.98
CA VAL A 186 5.64 -31.28 -13.57
C VAL A 186 5.37 -32.70 -13.06
N VAL A 187 6.07 -33.68 -13.62
CA VAL A 187 6.08 -35.06 -13.17
C VAL A 187 7.49 -35.36 -12.68
N GLN A 188 7.70 -35.43 -11.37
CA GLN A 188 9.00 -35.50 -10.72
C GLN A 188 9.10 -36.77 -9.86
N ARG A 189 10.25 -37.43 -9.84
CA ARG A 189 10.46 -38.60 -8.96
C ARG A 189 10.17 -38.22 -7.52
N MET A 190 9.38 -39.02 -6.85
CA MET A 190 9.03 -38.83 -5.44
C MET A 190 10.28 -38.98 -4.57
N VAL A 191 10.42 -38.11 -3.60
CA VAL A 191 11.41 -38.16 -2.54
C VAL A 191 10.71 -38.66 -1.28
N PHE A 192 11.37 -39.62 -0.58
CA PHE A 192 10.89 -40.13 0.71
C PHE A 192 11.81 -39.65 1.81
N PRO A 193 11.56 -38.48 2.39
CA PRO A 193 12.48 -37.81 3.27
C PRO A 193 12.38 -38.27 4.73
N ASP A 194 13.53 -38.21 5.44
CA ASP A 194 13.58 -38.28 6.90
C ASP A 194 13.02 -37.04 7.56
N ALA A 195 13.33 -35.88 6.96
CA ALA A 195 12.81 -34.57 7.31
C ALA A 195 12.58 -33.72 6.06
N ALA A 196 11.62 -32.82 6.13
CA ALA A 196 11.33 -31.87 5.06
C ALA A 196 10.89 -30.53 5.66
N GLY A 197 10.94 -29.47 4.85
CA GLY A 197 10.55 -28.17 5.34
C GLY A 197 10.66 -27.06 4.31
N ILE A 198 10.69 -25.86 4.84
CA ILE A 198 10.82 -24.62 4.09
C ILE A 198 12.06 -23.86 4.56
N LEU A 199 12.75 -23.24 3.62
CA LEU A 199 13.84 -22.31 3.89
C LEU A 199 13.51 -20.98 3.23
N PHE A 200 13.43 -19.93 4.04
CA PHE A 200 13.38 -18.56 3.57
C PHE A 200 14.79 -17.95 3.61
N THR A 201 15.27 -17.43 2.49
CA THR A 201 16.59 -16.78 2.44
C THR A 201 16.57 -15.32 2.91
N ALA A 202 15.40 -14.78 3.22
CA ALA A 202 15.21 -13.57 4.00
C ALA A 202 14.13 -13.87 5.04
N ASP A 203 14.18 -13.23 6.21
CA ASP A 203 13.15 -13.46 7.21
C ASP A 203 11.77 -12.97 6.69
N PRO A 204 10.78 -13.85 6.55
CA PRO A 204 9.49 -13.49 5.95
C PRO A 204 8.67 -12.53 6.82
N VAL A 205 8.97 -12.40 8.11
CA VAL A 205 8.24 -11.55 9.07
C VAL A 205 8.85 -10.16 9.13
N SER A 206 10.14 -10.06 9.42
CA SER A 206 10.83 -8.76 9.53
C SER A 206 11.35 -8.23 8.19
N GLY A 207 11.49 -9.08 7.20
CA GLY A 207 12.08 -8.73 5.90
C GLY A 207 13.62 -8.69 5.88
N ASN A 208 14.30 -9.02 6.99
CA ASN A 208 15.77 -8.95 7.08
C ASN A 208 16.46 -9.89 6.10
N ARG A 209 17.27 -9.33 5.18
CA ARG A 209 17.97 -10.05 4.10
C ARG A 209 19.22 -10.81 4.59
N LYS A 210 19.78 -10.42 5.73
CA LYS A 210 20.94 -11.09 6.32
C LYS A 210 20.57 -12.33 7.14
N VAL A 211 19.27 -12.51 7.38
CA VAL A 211 18.73 -13.64 8.15
C VAL A 211 18.10 -14.65 7.20
N ALA A 212 18.37 -15.94 7.44
CA ALA A 212 17.64 -17.04 6.81
C ALA A 212 16.82 -17.78 7.89
N THR A 213 15.59 -18.17 7.57
CA THR A 213 14.70 -18.90 8.47
C THR A 213 14.45 -20.30 7.90
N VAL A 214 14.63 -21.33 8.73
CA VAL A 214 14.44 -22.73 8.36
C VAL A 214 13.33 -23.32 9.22
N ASP A 215 12.25 -23.74 8.57
CA ASP A 215 11.18 -24.52 9.17
C ASP A 215 11.40 -26.02 8.84
N ALA A 216 11.34 -26.88 9.84
CA ALA A 216 11.63 -28.30 9.67
C ALA A 216 10.65 -29.21 10.42
N SER A 217 10.26 -30.33 9.80
CA SER A 217 9.49 -31.38 10.43
C SER A 217 9.84 -32.77 9.88
N PHE A 218 9.43 -33.83 10.57
CA PHE A 218 9.64 -35.19 10.11
C PHE A 218 8.66 -35.58 8.99
N GLY A 219 9.11 -36.40 8.06
CA GLY A 219 8.32 -36.94 6.96
C GLY A 219 8.15 -35.96 5.78
N LEU A 220 7.04 -36.07 5.08
CA LEU A 220 6.75 -35.26 3.88
C LEU A 220 6.41 -33.81 4.23
N GLY A 221 6.90 -32.87 3.43
CA GLY A 221 6.65 -31.43 3.59
C GLY A 221 5.18 -31.02 3.49
N GLU A 222 4.30 -31.88 2.96
CA GLU A 222 2.85 -31.71 2.92
C GLU A 222 2.26 -31.35 4.30
N ALA A 223 2.81 -31.93 5.38
CA ALA A 223 2.37 -31.67 6.75
C ALA A 223 2.58 -30.21 7.18
N LEU A 224 3.64 -29.58 6.72
CA LEU A 224 3.97 -28.18 6.99
C LEU A 224 3.09 -27.23 6.17
N VAL A 225 3.04 -27.45 4.87
CA VAL A 225 2.28 -26.59 3.93
C VAL A 225 0.78 -26.59 4.25
N SER A 226 0.24 -27.71 4.73
CA SER A 226 -1.17 -27.84 5.13
C SER A 226 -1.47 -27.35 6.56
N GLY A 227 -0.45 -26.94 7.34
CA GLY A 227 -0.63 -26.49 8.72
C GLY A 227 -1.00 -27.60 9.71
N LEU A 228 -0.74 -28.86 9.38
CA LEU A 228 -1.03 -30.02 10.24
C LEU A 228 -0.08 -30.17 11.42
N VAL A 229 1.12 -29.59 11.35
CA VAL A 229 2.18 -29.71 12.33
C VAL A 229 2.81 -28.36 12.62
N ASN A 230 3.27 -28.18 13.86
CA ASN A 230 4.15 -27.07 14.23
C ASN A 230 5.59 -27.45 13.88
N PRO A 231 6.31 -26.67 13.07
CA PRO A 231 7.70 -26.96 12.74
C PRO A 231 8.67 -26.62 13.85
N ASP A 232 9.86 -27.22 13.80
CA ASP A 232 11.03 -26.61 14.40
C ASP A 232 11.40 -25.38 13.59
N VAL A 233 11.75 -24.28 14.24
CA VAL A 233 12.09 -23.01 13.56
C VAL A 233 13.52 -22.62 13.96
N PHE A 234 14.39 -22.46 12.98
CA PHE A 234 15.77 -22.03 13.17
C PHE A 234 16.03 -20.73 12.41
N THR A 235 16.73 -19.82 13.06
CA THR A 235 17.18 -18.57 12.46
C THR A 235 18.70 -18.61 12.28
N VAL A 236 19.17 -18.37 11.07
CA VAL A 236 20.60 -18.38 10.70
C VAL A 236 21.02 -16.98 10.26
N ARG A 237 22.11 -16.48 10.86
CA ARG A 237 22.75 -15.23 10.49
C ARG A 237 24.25 -15.43 10.42
N ASP A 238 24.90 -14.89 9.39
CA ASP A 238 26.35 -14.94 9.18
C ASP A 238 26.94 -16.38 9.22
N GLY A 239 26.10 -17.38 8.88
CA GLY A 239 26.49 -18.80 8.86
C GLY A 239 26.43 -19.51 10.20
N GLU A 240 25.82 -18.90 11.22
CA GLU A 240 25.61 -19.47 12.56
C GLU A 240 24.12 -19.49 12.92
N VAL A 241 23.67 -20.48 13.68
CA VAL A 241 22.31 -20.55 14.23
C VAL A 241 22.21 -19.58 15.41
N VAL A 242 21.41 -18.51 15.24
CA VAL A 242 21.24 -17.49 16.30
C VAL A 242 20.06 -17.78 17.22
N THR A 243 19.02 -18.44 16.72
CA THR A 243 17.89 -18.96 17.51
C THR A 243 17.45 -20.32 16.98
N GLY A 244 16.93 -21.16 17.86
CA GLY A 244 16.33 -22.45 17.53
C GLY A 244 15.20 -22.78 18.49
N ALA A 245 13.99 -22.98 17.96
CA ALA A 245 12.83 -23.42 18.70
C ALA A 245 12.42 -24.81 18.20
N VAL A 246 12.53 -25.81 19.04
CA VAL A 246 12.11 -27.18 18.74
C VAL A 246 10.66 -27.38 19.18
N ALA A 247 9.77 -27.69 18.24
CA ALA A 247 8.37 -27.93 18.50
C ALA A 247 8.11 -29.38 18.94
N VAL A 248 7.01 -29.60 19.65
CA VAL A 248 6.52 -30.97 19.90
C VAL A 248 5.74 -31.44 18.67
N LYS A 249 6.27 -32.42 17.95
CA LYS A 249 5.74 -32.94 16.68
C LYS A 249 4.98 -34.24 16.90
N HIS A 250 3.65 -34.18 17.01
CA HIS A 250 2.83 -35.38 17.28
C HIS A 250 2.55 -36.24 16.04
N ARG A 251 2.52 -35.62 14.85
CA ARG A 251 2.12 -36.24 13.59
C ARG A 251 3.12 -35.93 12.49
N ALA A 252 3.16 -36.78 11.50
CA ALA A 252 3.83 -36.58 10.23
C ALA A 252 2.95 -37.09 9.09
N VAL A 253 3.25 -36.71 7.86
CA VAL A 253 2.66 -37.31 6.66
C VAL A 253 3.70 -38.24 6.05
N ALA A 254 3.28 -39.47 5.76
CA ALA A 254 4.10 -40.50 5.15
C ALA A 254 3.45 -41.07 3.87
N ALA A 255 4.28 -41.50 2.93
CA ALA A 255 3.84 -42.21 1.75
C ALA A 255 3.24 -43.58 2.08
N VAL A 256 2.18 -43.96 1.36
CA VAL A 256 1.54 -45.27 1.53
C VAL A 256 2.06 -46.25 0.45
N PRO A 257 2.39 -47.48 0.79
CA PRO A 257 2.68 -48.48 -0.21
C PRO A 257 1.53 -48.60 -1.22
N GLY A 258 1.83 -48.47 -2.52
CA GLY A 258 0.84 -48.55 -3.59
C GLY A 258 0.22 -47.20 -4.01
N GLY A 259 0.59 -46.09 -3.38
CA GLY A 259 0.20 -44.75 -3.81
C GLY A 259 -0.53 -43.90 -2.75
N GLY A 260 -0.39 -42.58 -2.87
CA GLY A 260 -0.96 -41.61 -1.96
C GLY A 260 -0.20 -41.41 -0.65
N THR A 261 -0.73 -40.52 0.22
CA THR A 261 -0.12 -40.16 1.51
C THR A 261 -1.13 -40.38 2.66
N ARG A 262 -0.63 -40.53 3.88
CA ARG A 262 -1.45 -40.59 5.10
C ARG A 262 -0.77 -39.95 6.29
N GLU A 263 -1.56 -39.48 7.23
CA GLU A 263 -1.07 -39.08 8.54
C GLU A 263 -0.60 -40.28 9.37
N VAL A 264 0.52 -40.15 10.03
CA VAL A 264 1.09 -41.12 10.97
C VAL A 264 1.47 -40.43 12.28
N ALA A 265 1.33 -41.14 13.38
CA ALA A 265 1.80 -40.67 14.68
C ALA A 265 3.31 -40.80 14.75
N ILE A 266 3.98 -39.77 15.28
CA ILE A 266 5.43 -39.81 15.56
C ILE A 266 5.65 -40.49 16.90
N ASP A 267 6.68 -41.39 16.99
CA ASP A 267 7.06 -42.06 18.22
C ASP A 267 7.35 -40.99 19.32
N ARG A 268 6.83 -41.23 20.53
CA ARG A 268 6.98 -40.33 21.67
C ARG A 268 8.41 -39.89 21.94
N GLN A 269 9.38 -40.75 21.70
CA GLN A 269 10.80 -40.44 21.88
C GLN A 269 11.35 -39.47 20.84
N ARG A 270 10.70 -39.35 19.68
CA ARG A 270 11.11 -38.45 18.59
C ARG A 270 10.32 -37.12 18.58
N GLN A 271 9.21 -37.03 19.30
CA GLN A 271 8.32 -35.84 19.22
C GLN A 271 9.00 -34.53 19.61
N GLU A 272 9.91 -34.58 20.58
CA GLU A 272 10.68 -33.42 21.10
C GLU A 272 12.10 -33.34 20.53
N GLN A 273 12.48 -34.24 19.63
CA GLN A 273 13.79 -34.19 18.97
C GLN A 273 13.78 -33.20 17.81
N PRO A 274 14.86 -32.46 17.57
CA PRO A 274 14.97 -31.60 16.40
C PRO A 274 14.96 -32.44 15.12
N ALA A 275 14.24 -31.94 14.09
CA ALA A 275 14.21 -32.62 12.79
C ALA A 275 15.49 -32.45 11.99
N LEU A 276 16.29 -31.42 12.31
CA LEU A 276 17.63 -31.15 11.75
C LEU A 276 18.64 -30.91 12.87
N THR A 277 19.90 -31.29 12.65
CA THR A 277 21.02 -30.81 13.46
C THR A 277 21.40 -29.38 13.07
N GLU A 278 22.08 -28.67 13.98
CA GLU A 278 22.56 -27.30 13.69
C GLU A 278 23.50 -27.26 12.46
N GLU A 279 24.35 -28.30 12.29
CA GLU A 279 25.24 -28.41 11.12
C GLU A 279 24.41 -28.55 9.81
N GLN A 280 23.34 -29.35 9.83
CA GLN A 280 22.42 -29.47 8.70
C GLN A 280 21.69 -28.14 8.42
N VAL A 281 21.24 -27.43 9.46
CA VAL A 281 20.59 -26.10 9.31
C VAL A 281 21.54 -25.11 8.63
N VAL A 282 22.80 -25.01 9.10
CA VAL A 282 23.79 -24.10 8.50
C VAL A 282 24.12 -24.49 7.06
N ARG A 283 24.26 -25.80 6.78
CA ARG A 283 24.50 -26.31 5.42
C ARG A 283 23.33 -25.97 4.48
N LEU A 284 22.10 -26.13 4.95
CA LEU A 284 20.90 -25.80 4.19
C LEU A 284 20.81 -24.29 3.92
N ALA A 285 21.05 -23.43 4.93
CA ALA A 285 21.08 -21.98 4.77
C ALA A 285 22.13 -21.53 3.73
N ARG A 286 23.33 -22.13 3.73
CA ARG A 286 24.36 -21.86 2.71
C ARG A 286 23.90 -22.28 1.31
N LEU A 287 23.19 -23.41 1.19
CA LEU A 287 22.59 -23.85 -0.06
C LEU A 287 21.55 -22.83 -0.56
N GLY A 288 20.69 -22.34 0.34
CA GLY A 288 19.71 -21.29 0.03
C GLY A 288 20.35 -20.00 -0.47
N ARG A 289 21.43 -19.55 0.16
CA ARG A 289 22.17 -18.36 -0.29
C ARG A 289 22.75 -18.51 -1.71
N ARG A 290 23.17 -19.71 -2.09
CA ARG A 290 23.62 -19.99 -3.47
C ARG A 290 22.47 -19.95 -4.47
N ILE A 291 21.31 -20.47 -4.08
CA ILE A 291 20.09 -20.40 -4.90
C ILE A 291 19.64 -18.95 -5.06
N GLU A 292 19.61 -18.18 -3.96
CA GLU A 292 19.31 -16.74 -3.99
C GLU A 292 20.27 -15.97 -4.91
N ALA A 293 21.57 -16.24 -4.82
CA ALA A 293 22.57 -15.59 -5.68
C ALA A 293 22.36 -15.90 -7.16
N HIS A 294 21.92 -17.11 -7.51
CA HIS A 294 21.61 -17.49 -8.89
C HIS A 294 20.38 -16.74 -9.42
N PHE A 295 19.30 -16.65 -8.64
CA PHE A 295 18.06 -15.96 -9.05
C PHE A 295 18.11 -14.44 -8.83
N GLY A 296 19.13 -13.94 -8.13
CA GLY A 296 19.33 -12.50 -7.87
C GLY A 296 18.33 -11.88 -6.90
N ARG A 297 17.56 -12.68 -6.15
CA ARG A 297 16.52 -12.23 -5.20
C ARG A 297 16.22 -13.27 -4.14
N PRO A 298 15.71 -12.85 -2.93
CA PRO A 298 15.36 -13.77 -1.86
C PRO A 298 14.34 -14.83 -2.27
N GLN A 299 14.53 -16.04 -1.76
CA GLN A 299 13.81 -17.24 -2.15
C GLN A 299 13.10 -17.91 -0.97
N ASP A 300 11.92 -18.45 -1.27
CA ASP A 300 11.14 -19.42 -0.50
C ASP A 300 11.41 -20.79 -1.13
N ILE A 301 12.04 -21.69 -0.38
CA ILE A 301 12.61 -22.95 -0.89
C ILE A 301 12.02 -24.13 -0.12
N GLU A 302 11.34 -25.04 -0.83
CA GLU A 302 10.92 -26.33 -0.28
C GLU A 302 12.06 -27.34 -0.44
N TRP A 303 12.40 -28.02 0.65
CA TRP A 303 13.50 -28.98 0.70
C TRP A 303 13.10 -30.30 1.35
N CYS A 304 13.85 -31.36 1.02
CA CYS A 304 13.77 -32.69 1.60
C CYS A 304 15.17 -33.15 1.99
N LEU A 305 15.30 -33.81 3.15
CA LEU A 305 16.53 -34.44 3.61
C LEU A 305 16.40 -35.96 3.48
N VAL A 306 17.32 -36.59 2.76
CA VAL A 306 17.39 -38.05 2.57
C VAL A 306 18.85 -38.49 2.74
N ASP A 307 19.14 -39.43 3.60
CA ASP A 307 20.51 -39.97 3.82
C ASP A 307 21.55 -38.85 4.01
N ASP A 308 21.18 -37.79 4.76
CA ASP A 308 21.98 -36.57 5.01
C ASP A 308 22.22 -35.66 3.79
N ASP A 309 21.55 -35.89 2.67
CA ASP A 309 21.61 -35.06 1.46
C ASP A 309 20.33 -34.25 1.27
N PHE A 310 20.49 -32.93 1.03
CA PHE A 310 19.35 -32.06 0.70
C PHE A 310 18.96 -32.18 -0.77
N GLN A 311 17.66 -32.32 -1.01
CA GLN A 311 17.05 -32.23 -2.32
C GLN A 311 16.07 -31.05 -2.33
N ILE A 312 16.19 -30.19 -3.33
CA ILE A 312 15.33 -29.02 -3.50
C ILE A 312 14.18 -29.42 -4.41
N VAL A 313 12.97 -29.29 -3.90
CA VAL A 313 11.75 -29.71 -4.62
C VAL A 313 10.94 -28.54 -5.18
N GLN A 314 11.17 -27.33 -4.68
CA GLN A 314 10.63 -26.08 -5.22
C GLN A 314 11.47 -24.88 -4.76
N SER A 315 11.54 -23.84 -5.58
CA SER A 315 12.02 -22.51 -5.17
C SER A 315 11.17 -21.45 -5.87
N ARG A 316 10.84 -20.39 -5.13
CA ARG A 316 10.12 -19.25 -5.67
C ARG A 316 10.58 -17.95 -4.99
N PRO A 317 10.43 -16.80 -5.65
CA PRO A 317 10.74 -15.52 -5.02
C PRO A 317 9.83 -15.23 -3.82
N ILE A 318 10.39 -14.62 -2.78
CA ILE A 318 9.58 -14.01 -1.72
C ILE A 318 9.07 -12.67 -2.25
N THR A 319 7.78 -12.58 -2.58
CA THR A 319 7.17 -11.41 -3.22
C THR A 319 6.65 -10.35 -2.23
N THR A 320 6.59 -10.68 -0.94
CA THR A 320 6.06 -9.80 0.12
C THR A 320 7.09 -8.82 0.69
N LEU A 321 8.37 -9.00 0.33
CA LEU A 321 9.46 -8.20 0.86
C LEU A 321 9.46 -6.79 0.26
N PHE A 322 9.51 -5.79 1.14
CA PHE A 322 9.61 -4.40 0.68
C PHE A 322 11.01 -4.14 0.06
N PRO A 323 11.12 -3.51 -1.13
CA PRO A 323 12.40 -3.16 -1.73
C PRO A 323 13.23 -2.23 -0.83
N ILE A 324 14.55 -2.36 -0.88
CA ILE A 324 15.48 -1.52 -0.10
C ILE A 324 15.93 -0.35 -0.98
N PRO A 325 15.94 0.91 -0.46
CA PRO A 325 16.56 2.02 -1.16
C PRO A 325 18.02 1.74 -1.50
N ALA A 326 18.45 2.14 -2.69
CA ALA A 326 19.84 1.97 -3.11
C ALA A 326 20.75 2.85 -2.25
N ALA A 327 21.69 2.24 -1.52
CA ALA A 327 22.75 2.94 -0.80
C ALA A 327 23.94 3.24 -1.72
N ALA A 328 24.71 4.27 -1.38
CA ALA A 328 25.94 4.62 -2.10
C ALA A 328 27.18 3.87 -1.58
N ASP A 329 27.05 3.18 -0.44
CA ASP A 329 28.12 2.46 0.27
C ASP A 329 27.56 1.15 0.87
N GLU A 330 28.39 0.41 1.60
CA GLU A 330 28.06 -0.86 2.26
C GLU A 330 27.77 -0.69 3.78
N GLU A 331 27.64 0.55 4.26
CA GLU A 331 27.35 0.83 5.66
C GLU A 331 25.89 0.51 6.00
N ASN A 332 25.59 0.45 7.30
CA ASN A 332 24.21 0.30 7.75
C ASN A 332 23.47 1.64 7.64
N HIS A 333 22.30 1.60 7.02
CA HIS A 333 21.43 2.76 6.86
C HIS A 333 20.06 2.55 7.52
N VAL A 334 19.45 3.66 7.92
CA VAL A 334 18.09 3.73 8.45
C VAL A 334 17.27 4.67 7.59
N TYR A 335 16.26 4.13 6.95
CA TYR A 335 15.38 4.84 6.03
C TYR A 335 14.02 5.11 6.67
N LEU A 336 13.58 6.36 6.64
CA LEU A 336 12.28 6.79 7.14
C LEU A 336 11.32 7.10 5.99
N SER A 337 10.12 6.57 6.07
CA SER A 337 9.10 6.76 5.05
C SER A 337 8.62 8.21 5.00
N VAL A 338 8.82 8.87 3.87
CA VAL A 338 8.24 10.20 3.59
C VAL A 338 6.72 10.11 3.47
N GLY A 339 6.22 9.01 2.93
CA GLY A 339 4.79 8.78 2.74
C GLY A 339 3.99 8.82 4.04
N HIS A 340 4.52 8.24 5.13
CA HIS A 340 3.87 8.31 6.45
C HIS A 340 3.84 9.74 7.02
N GLN A 341 4.89 10.52 6.77
CA GLN A 341 4.95 11.92 7.20
C GLN A 341 4.03 12.84 6.37
N GLN A 342 3.83 12.52 5.09
CA GLN A 342 3.07 13.34 4.15
C GLN A 342 1.64 12.81 3.87
N MET A 343 1.19 11.79 4.60
CA MET A 343 -0.11 11.14 4.40
C MET A 343 -0.30 10.64 2.97
N MET A 344 0.73 9.98 2.43
CA MET A 344 0.74 9.45 1.08
C MET A 344 1.56 8.17 1.00
N THR A 345 0.96 7.07 1.45
CA THR A 345 1.61 5.76 1.55
C THR A 345 1.46 4.90 0.29
N ASP A 346 0.64 5.32 -0.66
CA ASP A 346 0.44 4.63 -1.94
C ASP A 346 1.71 4.62 -2.81
N ALA A 347 1.81 3.62 -3.69
CA ALA A 347 2.85 3.60 -4.70
C ALA A 347 2.62 4.72 -5.73
N MET A 348 3.69 5.38 -6.12
CA MET A 348 3.73 6.41 -7.16
C MET A 348 4.38 5.88 -8.43
N ARG A 349 3.94 6.41 -9.58
CA ARG A 349 4.57 6.13 -10.87
C ARG A 349 5.89 6.91 -11.02
N PRO A 350 6.82 6.47 -11.87
CA PRO A 350 8.16 7.08 -12.02
C PRO A 350 8.17 8.60 -12.25
N LEU A 351 7.25 9.14 -13.05
CA LEU A 351 7.16 10.58 -13.25
C LEU A 351 6.81 11.30 -11.95
N GLY A 352 5.84 10.78 -11.19
CA GLY A 352 5.45 11.35 -9.90
C GLY A 352 6.59 11.36 -8.90
N LEU A 353 7.33 10.24 -8.79
CA LEU A 353 8.50 10.12 -7.92
C LEU A 353 9.59 11.11 -8.29
N SER A 354 9.98 11.17 -9.58
CA SER A 354 11.04 12.07 -10.04
C SER A 354 10.66 13.54 -9.90
N MET A 355 9.40 13.90 -10.13
CA MET A 355 8.89 15.26 -9.93
C MET A 355 8.96 15.68 -8.45
N TRP A 356 8.56 14.78 -7.54
CA TRP A 356 8.62 15.07 -6.12
C TRP A 356 10.08 15.21 -5.64
N GLN A 357 10.98 14.32 -6.07
CA GLN A 357 12.41 14.42 -5.76
C GLN A 357 13.03 15.73 -6.28
N LEU A 358 12.66 16.19 -7.49
CA LEU A 358 13.17 17.41 -8.11
C LEU A 358 12.68 18.68 -7.38
N THR A 359 11.49 18.64 -6.78
CA THR A 359 10.88 19.80 -6.07
C THR A 359 11.08 19.77 -4.55
N ALA A 360 11.53 18.67 -3.99
CA ALA A 360 11.77 18.52 -2.56
C ALA A 360 12.96 19.35 -2.06
N MET A 361 12.89 19.76 -0.79
CA MET A 361 13.95 20.52 -0.12
C MET A 361 15.12 19.64 0.33
N ALA A 362 14.88 18.34 0.57
CA ALA A 362 15.89 17.39 0.99
C ALA A 362 15.99 16.22 0.00
N PRO A 363 17.17 15.58 -0.14
CA PRO A 363 17.32 14.37 -0.93
C PRO A 363 16.43 13.27 -0.42
N MET A 364 15.81 12.53 -1.35
CA MET A 364 14.99 11.37 -1.05
C MET A 364 15.43 10.20 -1.92
N LEU A 365 15.36 9.00 -1.37
CA LEU A 365 15.68 7.73 -2.02
C LEU A 365 14.38 7.02 -2.38
N GLU A 366 14.36 6.37 -3.53
CA GLU A 366 13.19 5.62 -4.00
C GLU A 366 13.33 4.14 -3.69
N ALA A 367 12.24 3.53 -3.21
CA ALA A 367 12.08 2.08 -3.13
C ALA A 367 10.60 1.68 -3.18
N GLY A 368 10.28 0.68 -3.99
CA GLY A 368 8.91 0.15 -4.07
C GLY A 368 7.87 1.20 -4.47
N GLY A 369 8.25 2.17 -5.30
CA GLY A 369 7.38 3.27 -5.71
C GLY A 369 7.10 4.29 -4.60
N ARG A 370 7.91 4.33 -3.55
CA ARG A 370 7.80 5.28 -2.42
C ARG A 370 9.12 5.96 -2.15
N LEU A 371 9.06 7.07 -1.42
CA LEU A 371 10.24 7.86 -1.08
C LEU A 371 10.59 7.71 0.40
N PHE A 372 11.89 7.69 0.65
CA PHE A 372 12.50 7.55 1.96
C PHE A 372 13.57 8.61 2.18
N VAL A 373 13.77 9.01 3.42
CA VAL A 373 14.90 9.85 3.87
C VAL A 373 15.86 8.98 4.65
N ASP A 374 17.14 9.08 4.34
CA ASP A 374 18.20 8.47 5.13
C ASP A 374 18.45 9.27 6.41
N ALA A 375 18.08 8.68 7.55
CA ALA A 375 18.22 9.30 8.87
C ALA A 375 19.50 8.87 9.59
N THR A 376 20.35 8.05 8.99
CA THR A 376 21.51 7.43 9.64
C THR A 376 22.41 8.45 10.31
N ARG A 377 22.78 9.53 9.61
CA ARG A 377 23.64 10.58 10.14
C ARG A 377 23.01 11.33 11.31
N LEU A 378 21.69 11.55 11.28
CA LEU A 378 20.97 12.21 12.37
C LEU A 378 20.93 11.33 13.63
N LEU A 379 20.84 10.01 13.45
CA LEU A 379 20.83 9.05 14.53
C LEU A 379 22.25 8.73 15.06
N ALA A 380 23.27 8.82 14.24
CA ALA A 380 24.66 8.55 14.61
C ALA A 380 25.24 9.61 15.56
N SER A 381 24.85 10.88 15.42
CA SER A 381 25.33 11.98 16.28
C SER A 381 24.50 12.11 17.56
N PRO A 382 25.10 12.02 18.77
CA PRO A 382 24.37 12.19 20.03
C PRO A 382 23.64 13.53 20.17
N ALA A 383 24.22 14.61 19.64
CA ALA A 383 23.63 15.95 19.71
C ALA A 383 22.35 16.10 18.86
N SER A 384 22.30 15.49 17.67
CA SER A 384 21.09 15.51 16.83
C SER A 384 20.07 14.44 17.20
N ARG A 385 20.52 13.28 17.69
CA ARG A 385 19.71 12.12 18.00
C ARG A 385 18.54 12.44 18.94
N ALA A 386 18.82 13.06 20.09
CA ALA A 386 17.81 13.33 21.11
C ALA A 386 16.68 14.23 20.58
N GLY A 387 17.04 15.36 19.94
CA GLY A 387 16.04 16.27 19.36
C GLY A 387 15.28 15.64 18.19
N PHE A 388 15.95 14.80 17.41
CA PHE A 388 15.32 14.09 16.30
C PHE A 388 14.30 13.05 16.78
N LEU A 389 14.64 12.24 17.79
CA LEU A 389 13.72 11.26 18.40
C LEU A 389 12.52 11.94 19.04
N GLU A 390 12.72 13.02 19.75
CA GLU A 390 11.62 13.80 20.34
C GLU A 390 10.66 14.32 19.24
N MET A 391 11.21 14.88 18.18
CA MET A 391 10.40 15.37 17.04
C MET A 391 9.68 14.23 16.32
N ALA A 392 10.37 13.11 16.05
CA ALA A 392 9.79 11.93 15.41
C ALA A 392 8.65 11.35 16.25
N GLY A 393 8.85 11.19 17.56
CA GLY A 393 7.85 10.67 18.48
C GLY A 393 6.62 11.58 18.65
N LYS A 394 6.81 12.91 18.59
CA LYS A 394 5.69 13.86 18.58
C LYS A 394 4.90 13.85 17.26
N SER A 395 5.58 13.61 16.13
CA SER A 395 4.97 13.57 14.81
C SER A 395 4.26 12.22 14.54
N ASP A 396 4.96 11.13 14.79
CA ASP A 396 4.46 9.75 14.66
C ASP A 396 5.04 8.88 15.80
N PRO A 397 4.28 8.63 16.88
CA PRO A 397 4.75 7.85 18.03
C PRO A 397 5.23 6.44 17.67
N LEU A 398 4.64 5.80 16.66
CA LEU A 398 5.07 4.49 16.19
C LEU A 398 6.44 4.54 15.51
N MET A 399 6.75 5.62 14.79
CA MET A 399 8.08 5.86 14.24
C MET A 399 9.09 6.11 15.35
N GLY A 400 8.71 6.89 16.37
CA GLY A 400 9.54 7.14 17.54
C GLY A 400 9.93 5.84 18.27
N ASP A 401 8.95 5.01 18.64
CA ASP A 401 9.19 3.72 19.32
C ASP A 401 10.00 2.73 18.45
N ALA A 402 9.75 2.71 17.13
CA ALA A 402 10.55 1.92 16.19
C ALA A 402 12.03 2.34 16.17
N LEU A 403 12.30 3.66 16.18
CA LEU A 403 13.67 4.18 16.23
C LEU A 403 14.35 3.92 17.57
N GLU A 404 13.64 4.02 18.69
CA GLU A 404 14.16 3.64 20.01
C GLU A 404 14.51 2.16 20.05
N THR A 405 13.62 1.28 19.55
CA THR A 405 13.87 -0.16 19.45
C THR A 405 15.10 -0.49 18.60
N LEU A 406 15.34 0.26 17.53
CA LEU A 406 16.53 0.07 16.70
C LEU A 406 17.81 0.53 17.42
N LEU A 407 17.74 1.64 18.15
CA LEU A 407 18.88 2.20 18.88
C LEU A 407 19.28 1.40 20.12
N ASP A 408 18.42 0.50 20.62
CA ASP A 408 18.76 -0.50 21.64
C ASP A 408 19.76 -1.55 21.10
N ARG A 409 20.01 -1.58 19.78
CA ARG A 409 21.04 -2.42 19.13
C ARG A 409 22.35 -1.65 19.00
N PRO A 410 23.35 -1.88 19.89
CA PRO A 410 24.52 -1.01 20.03
C PRO A 410 25.42 -0.93 18.79
N ASP A 411 25.38 -1.95 17.93
CA ASP A 411 26.30 -2.08 16.79
C ASP A 411 25.67 -1.75 15.43
N PHE A 412 24.37 -1.42 15.37
CA PHE A 412 23.71 -1.18 14.09
C PHE A 412 24.06 0.20 13.50
N ILE A 413 24.04 1.26 14.32
CA ILE A 413 24.46 2.61 13.93
C ILE A 413 25.68 2.99 14.75
N PRO A 414 26.89 3.08 14.16
CA PRO A 414 28.07 3.53 14.87
C PRO A 414 27.91 4.99 15.32
N THR A 415 28.27 5.28 16.57
CA THR A 415 28.23 6.64 17.08
C THR A 415 29.36 7.46 16.47
N VAL A 416 29.05 8.58 15.86
CA VAL A 416 30.02 9.53 15.27
C VAL A 416 30.22 10.68 16.24
N PRO A 417 31.48 11.12 16.49
CA PRO A 417 31.72 12.33 17.31
C PRO A 417 31.04 13.57 16.72
N ASP A 418 30.61 14.47 17.59
CA ASP A 418 30.01 15.74 17.19
C ASP A 418 31.07 16.69 16.63
N ASP A 419 31.44 16.57 15.39
CA ASP A 419 32.47 17.39 14.73
C ASP A 419 31.93 18.68 14.07
N GLY A 420 30.76 19.17 14.50
CA GLY A 420 30.24 20.48 14.12
C GLY A 420 29.98 20.69 12.61
N GLY A 421 29.86 19.58 11.86
CA GLY A 421 29.65 19.65 10.41
C GLY A 421 28.33 20.35 10.00
N PRO A 422 28.15 20.72 8.72
CA PRO A 422 27.04 21.56 8.23
C PRO A 422 25.67 20.81 8.16
N GLY A 423 25.48 19.81 8.98
CA GLY A 423 24.23 19.03 9.10
C GLY A 423 23.43 19.28 10.37
N ARG A 424 23.79 20.30 11.14
CA ARG A 424 22.93 20.74 12.24
C ARG A 424 21.67 21.34 11.61
N PRO A 425 20.47 20.75 11.84
CA PRO A 425 19.30 21.60 11.81
C PRO A 425 19.61 22.63 12.87
N THR A 426 19.99 23.81 12.47
CA THR A 426 19.84 24.93 13.35
C THR A 426 18.37 24.88 13.71
N THR A 427 18.05 24.34 14.91
CA THR A 427 16.92 24.86 15.67
C THR A 427 17.15 26.36 15.55
N GLY A 428 16.38 26.96 14.64
CA GLY A 428 16.66 28.24 14.06
C GLY A 428 17.10 29.17 15.17
N GLY A 429 18.21 29.87 14.98
CA GLY A 429 18.45 31.01 15.81
C GLY A 429 17.14 31.74 15.86
N ALA A 430 16.60 31.98 17.06
CA ALA A 430 15.24 32.44 17.26
C ALA A 430 14.98 33.56 16.25
N SER A 431 14.31 33.22 15.17
CA SER A 431 13.90 34.20 14.15
C SER A 431 13.09 35.22 14.92
N ALA A 432 13.34 36.49 14.75
CA ALA A 432 12.60 37.52 15.50
C ALA A 432 11.09 37.15 15.39
N PRO A 433 10.38 37.10 16.53
CA PRO A 433 8.98 36.68 16.50
C PRO A 433 8.20 37.64 15.59
N ILE A 434 7.51 37.06 14.61
CA ILE A 434 6.69 37.86 13.71
C ILE A 434 5.54 38.52 14.50
N GLU A 435 5.16 39.73 14.13
CA GLU A 435 4.03 40.43 14.73
C GLU A 435 2.71 39.71 14.45
N THR A 436 1.72 39.80 15.36
CA THR A 436 0.38 39.26 15.15
C THR A 436 -0.41 40.22 14.28
N ASP A 437 -0.19 40.13 12.97
CA ASP A 437 -0.83 41.02 11.98
C ASP A 437 -1.47 40.16 10.85
N PRO A 438 -2.80 40.18 10.67
CA PRO A 438 -3.47 39.49 9.59
C PRO A 438 -3.01 39.93 8.18
N ALA A 439 -2.48 41.14 8.02
CA ALA A 439 -1.95 41.63 6.74
C ALA A 439 -0.79 40.77 6.21
N ILE A 440 -0.01 40.16 7.09
CA ILE A 440 1.06 39.21 6.71
C ILE A 440 0.50 38.01 5.95
N VAL A 441 -0.58 37.44 6.46
CA VAL A 441 -1.23 36.28 5.82
C VAL A 441 -1.79 36.69 4.46
N THR A 442 -2.45 37.85 4.37
CA THR A 442 -3.00 38.37 3.11
C THR A 442 -1.89 38.55 2.07
N GLU A 443 -0.77 39.20 2.44
CA GLU A 443 0.37 39.43 1.55
C GLU A 443 0.97 38.12 1.04
N LEU A 444 1.13 37.11 1.92
CA LEU A 444 1.67 35.79 1.58
C LEU A 444 0.75 35.06 0.55
N ILE A 445 -0.57 35.15 0.74
CA ILE A 445 -1.55 34.57 -0.17
C ILE A 445 -1.50 35.26 -1.54
N GLU A 446 -1.64 36.60 -1.58
CA GLU A 446 -1.60 37.39 -2.82
C GLU A 446 -0.33 37.16 -3.64
N ARG A 447 0.81 37.11 -2.97
CA ARG A 447 2.09 36.82 -3.61
C ARG A 447 2.15 35.41 -4.20
N SER A 448 1.63 34.42 -3.48
CA SER A 448 1.54 33.04 -3.98
C SER A 448 0.66 32.96 -5.23
N GLU A 449 -0.52 33.57 -5.19
CA GLU A 449 -1.46 33.61 -6.32
C GLU A 449 -0.89 34.31 -7.54
N ALA A 450 -0.26 35.48 -7.34
CA ALA A 450 0.42 36.22 -8.41
C ALA A 450 1.53 35.40 -9.07
N SER A 451 2.29 34.66 -8.27
CA SER A 451 3.37 33.80 -8.77
C SER A 451 2.81 32.59 -9.56
N ILE A 452 1.71 31.98 -9.12
CA ILE A 452 1.04 30.89 -9.87
C ILE A 452 0.45 31.41 -11.17
N ALA A 453 -0.15 32.60 -11.17
CA ALA A 453 -0.70 33.24 -12.37
C ALA A 453 0.42 33.58 -13.38
N ALA A 454 1.59 34.01 -12.93
CA ALA A 454 2.77 34.23 -13.78
C ALA A 454 3.23 32.91 -14.40
N LEU A 455 3.39 31.88 -13.58
CA LEU A 455 3.76 30.52 -14.05
C LEU A 455 2.83 30.02 -15.16
N ARG A 456 1.51 30.14 -14.99
CA ARG A 456 0.53 29.73 -16.00
C ARG A 456 0.70 30.46 -17.33
N ARG A 457 0.95 31.77 -17.30
CA ARG A 457 1.17 32.55 -18.53
C ARG A 457 2.46 32.16 -19.24
N ASP A 458 3.53 32.04 -18.48
CA ASP A 458 4.87 31.87 -19.02
C ASP A 458 5.06 30.46 -19.63
N ILE A 459 4.60 29.41 -18.93
CA ILE A 459 4.68 28.03 -19.38
C ILE A 459 3.85 27.77 -20.66
N ALA A 460 2.74 28.47 -20.83
CA ALA A 460 1.86 28.30 -22.00
C ALA A 460 2.53 28.64 -23.34
N THR A 461 3.65 29.36 -23.29
CA THR A 461 4.40 29.79 -24.48
C THR A 461 5.56 28.87 -24.83
N VAL A 462 5.85 27.86 -24.02
CA VAL A 462 7.06 27.00 -24.11
C VAL A 462 6.67 25.57 -24.46
N THR A 463 7.43 24.95 -25.35
CA THR A 463 7.14 23.59 -25.85
C THR A 463 8.43 22.84 -26.20
N GLY A 464 8.34 21.52 -26.37
CA GLY A 464 9.47 20.68 -26.72
C GLY A 464 10.52 20.64 -25.61
N THR A 465 11.79 20.53 -25.95
CA THR A 465 12.89 20.47 -24.96
C THR A 465 12.98 21.73 -24.11
N ALA A 466 12.63 22.89 -24.64
CA ALA A 466 12.63 24.15 -23.89
C ALA A 466 11.64 24.15 -22.72
N LEU A 467 10.56 23.35 -22.77
CA LEU A 467 9.65 23.15 -21.65
C LEU A 467 10.37 22.53 -20.45
N PHE A 468 11.22 21.55 -20.68
CA PHE A 468 11.96 20.88 -19.58
C PHE A 468 12.98 21.80 -18.95
N ASP A 469 13.68 22.62 -19.73
CA ASP A 469 14.58 23.64 -19.22
C ASP A 469 13.82 24.68 -18.37
N PHE A 470 12.69 25.15 -18.86
CA PHE A 470 11.79 26.06 -18.11
C PHE A 470 11.30 25.42 -16.80
N LEU A 471 10.90 24.14 -16.84
CA LEU A 471 10.44 23.42 -15.63
C LEU A 471 11.54 23.30 -14.59
N LEU A 472 12.79 23.02 -14.98
CA LEU A 472 13.92 22.97 -14.06
C LEU A 472 14.15 24.31 -13.35
N GLU A 473 14.02 25.43 -14.04
CA GLU A 473 14.07 26.76 -13.45
C GLU A 473 12.87 27.00 -12.52
N ALA A 474 11.66 26.61 -12.95
CA ALA A 474 10.44 26.73 -12.14
C ALA A 474 10.50 25.88 -10.85
N PHE A 475 11.19 24.75 -10.85
CA PHE A 475 11.43 23.93 -9.65
C PHE A 475 12.38 24.63 -8.65
N GLN A 476 13.38 25.35 -9.14
CA GLN A 476 14.23 26.15 -8.25
C GLN A 476 13.44 27.31 -7.61
N GLU A 477 12.59 27.97 -8.38
CA GLU A 477 11.69 28.99 -7.87
C GLU A 477 10.70 28.43 -6.85
N HIS A 478 10.15 27.23 -7.12
CA HIS A 478 9.30 26.51 -6.19
C HIS A 478 10.01 26.27 -4.83
N LYS A 479 11.25 25.76 -4.85
CA LYS A 479 12.06 25.58 -3.64
C LYS A 479 12.32 26.88 -2.92
N ARG A 480 12.60 27.95 -3.65
CA ARG A 480 12.83 29.29 -3.08
C ARG A 480 11.60 29.80 -2.32
N ILE A 481 10.41 29.63 -2.89
CA ILE A 481 9.14 30.03 -2.26
C ILE A 481 8.87 29.21 -0.99
N LEU A 482 9.08 27.90 -1.04
CA LEU A 482 8.91 27.03 0.14
C LEU A 482 9.90 27.36 1.26
N GLY A 483 11.13 27.68 0.92
CA GLY A 483 12.20 28.04 1.87
C GLY A 483 12.13 29.46 2.38
N GLU A 484 11.11 30.24 1.97
CA GLU A 484 11.03 31.63 2.40
C GLU A 484 10.78 31.76 3.91
N PRO A 485 11.61 32.51 4.64
CA PRO A 485 11.53 32.56 6.10
C PRO A 485 10.16 33.01 6.63
N LEU A 486 9.50 33.96 5.97
CA LEU A 486 8.22 34.49 6.42
C LEU A 486 7.10 33.45 6.37
N ASN A 487 7.10 32.56 5.36
CA ASN A 487 6.18 31.42 5.29
C ASN A 487 6.32 30.52 6.53
N MET A 488 7.56 30.13 6.83
CA MET A 488 7.82 29.25 7.97
C MET A 488 7.49 29.93 9.30
N GLN A 489 7.82 31.22 9.44
CA GLN A 489 7.49 32.01 10.64
C GLN A 489 5.97 32.08 10.86
N ALA A 490 5.18 32.30 9.82
CA ALA A 490 3.72 32.37 9.93
C ALA A 490 3.13 31.03 10.35
N ILE A 491 3.60 29.91 9.74
CA ILE A 491 3.19 28.57 10.13
C ILE A 491 3.54 28.28 11.59
N MET A 492 4.81 28.51 11.97
CA MET A 492 5.28 28.26 13.32
C MET A 492 4.59 29.13 14.37
N ALA A 493 4.25 30.36 14.04
CA ALA A 493 3.52 31.26 14.94
C ALA A 493 2.14 30.68 15.34
N GLY A 494 1.41 30.07 14.38
CA GLY A 494 0.15 29.40 14.67
C GLY A 494 0.33 28.12 15.50
N MET A 495 1.35 27.33 15.16
CA MET A 495 1.63 26.06 15.84
C MET A 495 2.12 26.28 17.29
N GLU A 496 3.08 27.15 17.49
CA GLU A 496 3.62 27.49 18.84
C GLU A 496 2.53 28.05 19.74
N ALA A 497 1.66 28.92 19.21
CA ALA A 497 0.53 29.43 19.96
C ALA A 497 -0.46 28.32 20.34
N THR A 498 -0.71 27.34 19.46
CA THR A 498 -1.54 26.17 19.75
C THR A 498 -0.97 25.33 20.90
N TRP A 499 0.33 25.02 20.84
CA TRP A 499 1.01 24.24 21.89
C TRP A 499 1.01 25.01 23.22
N TRP A 500 1.37 26.27 23.19
CA TRP A 500 1.38 27.13 24.38
C TRP A 500 -0.01 27.18 25.04
N LEU A 501 -1.08 27.35 24.27
CA LEU A 501 -2.45 27.36 24.78
C LEU A 501 -2.80 26.03 25.45
N ASN A 502 -2.53 24.92 24.82
CA ASN A 502 -2.83 23.60 25.38
C ASN A 502 -2.06 23.33 26.67
N ASP A 503 -0.75 23.60 26.68
CA ASP A 503 0.09 23.36 27.85
C ASP A 503 -0.30 24.26 29.02
N ARG A 504 -0.48 25.57 28.80
CA ARG A 504 -0.79 26.51 29.87
C ARG A 504 -2.20 26.41 30.40
N LEU A 505 -3.19 26.14 29.52
CA LEU A 505 -4.56 25.97 29.98
C LEU A 505 -4.73 24.64 30.71
N TYR A 506 -3.97 23.61 30.36
CA TYR A 506 -3.90 22.38 31.14
C TYR A 506 -3.25 22.62 32.53
N GLU A 507 -2.10 23.31 32.58
CA GLU A 507 -1.41 23.62 33.81
C GLU A 507 -2.28 24.49 34.77
N TRP A 508 -2.93 25.51 34.24
CA TRP A 508 -3.63 26.50 35.08
C TRP A 508 -5.09 26.15 35.37
N LEU A 509 -5.78 25.48 34.47
CA LEU A 509 -7.21 25.20 34.54
C LEU A 509 -7.55 23.70 34.53
N GLY A 510 -6.59 22.80 34.33
CA GLY A 510 -6.80 21.38 34.14
C GLY A 510 -7.50 21.02 32.82
N GLU A 511 -7.49 21.93 31.85
CA GLU A 511 -8.25 21.80 30.62
C GLU A 511 -7.39 21.25 29.48
N LYS A 512 -7.70 20.04 29.02
CA LYS A 512 -7.00 19.38 27.92
C LYS A 512 -7.49 19.90 26.58
N ASN A 513 -6.58 20.10 25.62
CA ASN A 513 -6.86 20.41 24.21
C ASN A 513 -7.78 21.64 24.02
N ALA A 514 -7.63 22.65 24.86
CA ALA A 514 -8.48 23.86 24.80
C ALA A 514 -8.35 24.61 23.47
N ALA A 515 -7.18 24.53 22.82
CA ALA A 515 -6.94 25.14 21.52
C ALA A 515 -7.88 24.62 20.42
N ASP A 516 -8.37 23.37 20.52
CA ASP A 516 -9.27 22.80 19.51
C ASP A 516 -10.56 23.63 19.33
N THR A 517 -11.18 24.04 20.45
CA THR A 517 -12.37 24.91 20.39
C THR A 517 -12.01 26.35 20.05
N LEU A 518 -10.87 26.84 20.52
CA LEU A 518 -10.43 28.23 20.28
C LEU A 518 -10.09 28.50 18.81
N THR A 519 -9.73 27.45 18.04
CA THR A 519 -9.39 27.57 16.60
C THR A 519 -10.54 27.27 15.67
N LEU A 520 -11.74 26.92 16.17
CA LEU A 520 -12.91 26.66 15.33
C LEU A 520 -13.19 27.82 14.39
N SER A 521 -13.40 27.50 13.10
CA SER A 521 -13.65 28.46 12.02
C SER A 521 -12.66 29.64 12.01
N ALA A 522 -11.35 29.32 12.16
CA ALA A 522 -10.30 30.31 12.00
C ALA A 522 -10.27 30.81 10.54
N PRO A 523 -10.03 32.10 10.30
CA PRO A 523 -10.04 32.65 8.94
C PRO A 523 -8.83 32.15 8.12
N GLY A 524 -8.98 32.12 6.80
CA GLY A 524 -7.88 31.81 5.86
C GLY A 524 -7.50 30.34 5.79
N ASN A 525 -8.33 29.42 6.25
CA ASN A 525 -8.12 27.99 6.03
C ASN A 525 -8.76 27.56 4.70
N ILE A 526 -7.94 27.58 3.65
CA ILE A 526 -8.38 27.26 2.26
C ILE A 526 -8.98 25.86 2.14
N THR A 527 -8.56 24.92 3.00
CA THR A 527 -9.06 23.54 2.93
C THR A 527 -10.44 23.40 3.57
N SER A 528 -10.68 24.07 4.70
CA SER A 528 -12.02 24.14 5.29
C SER A 528 -12.99 24.92 4.39
N GLU A 529 -12.54 26.01 3.78
CA GLU A 529 -13.32 26.74 2.77
C GLU A 529 -13.72 25.83 1.61
N MET A 530 -12.82 24.98 1.11
CA MET A 530 -13.10 24.01 0.06
C MET A 530 -14.21 23.02 0.46
N GLY A 531 -14.15 22.47 1.68
CA GLY A 531 -15.18 21.54 2.18
C GLY A 531 -16.54 22.19 2.31
N LEU A 532 -16.59 23.43 2.80
CA LEU A 532 -17.84 24.21 2.92
C LEU A 532 -18.39 24.65 1.56
N ALA A 533 -17.53 25.03 0.62
CA ALA A 533 -17.94 25.44 -0.72
C ALA A 533 -18.68 24.32 -1.49
N LEU A 534 -18.41 23.05 -1.21
CA LEU A 534 -19.14 21.96 -1.84
C LEU A 534 -20.57 21.81 -1.28
N LEU A 535 -20.88 22.33 -0.07
CA LEU A 535 -22.25 22.48 0.41
C LEU A 535 -23.02 23.56 -0.38
N ASP A 536 -22.35 24.64 -0.78
CA ASP A 536 -22.96 25.68 -1.61
C ASP A 536 -23.31 25.13 -3.01
N VAL A 537 -22.43 24.28 -3.59
CA VAL A 537 -22.75 23.54 -4.83
C VAL A 537 -24.00 22.66 -4.64
N ALA A 538 -24.10 21.96 -3.52
CA ALA A 538 -25.25 21.11 -3.21
C ALA A 538 -26.53 21.95 -3.03
N ASP A 539 -26.43 23.17 -2.52
CA ASP A 539 -27.57 24.09 -2.37
C ASP A 539 -28.12 24.53 -3.72
N GLU A 540 -27.27 24.78 -4.72
CA GLU A 540 -27.71 25.09 -6.11
C GLU A 540 -28.37 23.87 -6.80
N ILE A 541 -27.92 22.67 -6.52
CA ILE A 541 -28.42 21.42 -7.13
C ILE A 541 -29.75 20.96 -6.49
N ARG A 542 -29.91 21.11 -5.19
CA ARG A 542 -31.05 20.61 -4.39
C ARG A 542 -32.43 21.01 -4.90
N PRO A 543 -32.69 22.25 -5.40
CA PRO A 543 -33.99 22.64 -5.93
C PRO A 543 -34.36 21.91 -7.22
N HIS A 544 -33.46 21.18 -7.86
CA HIS A 544 -33.62 20.59 -9.18
C HIS A 544 -33.67 19.05 -9.14
N PRO A 545 -34.86 18.44 -8.90
CA PRO A 545 -34.97 16.99 -8.71
C PRO A 545 -34.57 16.16 -9.95
N GLU A 546 -34.69 16.70 -11.17
CA GLU A 546 -34.25 16.07 -12.40
C GLU A 546 -32.72 15.98 -12.46
N VAL A 547 -32.01 17.03 -12.04
CA VAL A 547 -30.54 17.05 -11.92
C VAL A 547 -30.09 16.05 -10.86
N VAL A 548 -30.72 16.01 -9.68
CA VAL A 548 -30.41 15.05 -8.62
C VAL A 548 -30.61 13.62 -9.10
N ALA A 549 -31.69 13.33 -9.83
CA ALA A 549 -31.96 12.01 -10.38
C ALA A 549 -30.91 11.61 -11.44
N PHE A 550 -30.52 12.52 -12.30
CA PHE A 550 -29.50 12.34 -13.31
C PHE A 550 -28.12 12.04 -12.67
N LEU A 551 -27.72 12.86 -11.69
CA LEU A 551 -26.43 12.68 -11.01
C LEU A 551 -26.28 11.32 -10.33
N ARG A 552 -27.37 10.66 -9.88
CA ARG A 552 -27.33 9.31 -9.31
C ARG A 552 -26.92 8.22 -10.31
N GLY A 553 -27.04 8.48 -11.60
CA GLY A 553 -26.68 7.55 -12.68
C GLY A 553 -25.40 7.94 -13.42
N VAL A 554 -24.61 8.88 -12.92
CA VAL A 554 -23.36 9.30 -13.55
C VAL A 554 -22.28 8.24 -13.38
N GLU A 555 -21.74 7.76 -14.50
CA GLU A 555 -20.64 6.79 -14.54
C GLU A 555 -19.38 7.35 -15.20
N ASP A 556 -19.48 8.44 -15.95
CA ASP A 556 -18.37 9.05 -16.70
C ASP A 556 -18.27 10.58 -16.51
N ASP A 557 -17.17 11.15 -16.97
CA ASP A 557 -16.84 12.57 -16.78
C ASP A 557 -17.52 13.51 -17.79
N GLY A 558 -18.21 12.98 -18.79
CA GLY A 558 -18.98 13.77 -19.78
C GLY A 558 -20.29 14.33 -19.26
N PHE A 559 -20.69 14.04 -18.05
CA PHE A 559 -21.97 14.42 -17.47
C PHE A 559 -22.20 15.95 -17.43
N LEU A 560 -21.14 16.75 -17.33
CA LEU A 560 -21.21 18.21 -17.32
C LEU A 560 -21.82 18.77 -18.61
N ASP A 561 -21.55 18.14 -19.75
CA ASP A 561 -22.09 18.52 -21.05
C ASP A 561 -23.57 18.14 -21.20
N GLU A 562 -24.05 17.18 -20.42
CA GLU A 562 -25.44 16.73 -20.42
C GLU A 562 -26.32 17.55 -19.47
N LEU A 563 -25.76 18.10 -18.38
CA LEU A 563 -26.52 18.88 -17.39
C LEU A 563 -27.35 20.01 -17.99
N PRO A 564 -26.85 20.85 -18.92
CA PRO A 564 -27.64 21.97 -19.47
C PRO A 564 -28.89 21.55 -20.24
N LYS A 565 -29.06 20.27 -20.54
CA LYS A 565 -30.27 19.74 -21.19
C LYS A 565 -31.43 19.51 -20.21
N LEU A 566 -31.15 19.59 -18.91
CA LEU A 566 -32.12 19.39 -17.83
C LEU A 566 -32.61 20.73 -17.25
N ALA A 567 -33.80 20.74 -16.65
CA ALA A 567 -34.28 21.89 -15.93
C ALA A 567 -33.43 22.21 -14.70
N GLY A 568 -32.81 23.38 -14.61
CA GLY A 568 -31.88 23.79 -13.59
C GLY A 568 -30.45 23.17 -13.78
N GLY A 569 -30.20 22.52 -14.89
CA GLY A 569 -28.92 21.88 -15.18
C GLY A 569 -27.81 22.87 -15.52
N THR A 570 -28.16 24.05 -16.08
CA THR A 570 -27.16 25.10 -16.34
C THR A 570 -26.61 25.65 -15.03
N GLU A 571 -27.47 25.96 -14.07
CA GLU A 571 -27.12 26.47 -12.74
C GLU A 571 -26.25 25.42 -11.99
N ALA A 572 -26.63 24.15 -12.05
CA ALA A 572 -25.88 23.06 -11.45
C ALA A 572 -24.49 22.92 -12.08
N ARG A 573 -24.38 22.94 -13.43
CA ARG A 573 -23.09 22.90 -14.13
C ARG A 573 -22.21 24.08 -13.73
N ASP A 574 -22.74 25.29 -13.81
CA ASP A 574 -21.99 26.53 -13.52
C ASP A 574 -21.46 26.52 -12.07
N ALA A 575 -22.25 26.01 -11.11
CA ALA A 575 -21.80 25.83 -9.72
C ALA A 575 -20.65 24.80 -9.59
N ILE A 576 -20.76 23.66 -10.27
CA ILE A 576 -19.72 22.64 -10.27
C ILE A 576 -18.44 23.19 -10.95
N GLU A 577 -18.55 23.83 -12.10
CA GLU A 577 -17.43 24.42 -12.83
C GLU A 577 -16.74 25.52 -12.01
N ALA A 578 -17.47 26.40 -11.35
CA ALA A 578 -16.91 27.41 -10.45
C ALA A 578 -16.13 26.80 -9.27
N TYR A 579 -16.62 25.68 -8.74
CA TYR A 579 -15.89 24.90 -7.72
C TYR A 579 -14.60 24.28 -8.29
N LEU A 580 -14.67 23.67 -9.46
CA LEU A 580 -13.53 23.06 -10.14
C LEU A 580 -12.47 24.08 -10.57
N ASP A 581 -12.86 25.29 -10.98
CA ASP A 581 -11.91 26.36 -11.31
C ASP A 581 -11.02 26.73 -10.11
N ARG A 582 -11.58 26.68 -8.90
CA ARG A 582 -10.83 27.01 -7.68
C ARG A 582 -10.12 25.82 -7.05
N TYR A 583 -10.71 24.63 -7.07
CA TYR A 583 -10.26 23.44 -6.34
C TYR A 583 -10.02 22.22 -7.23
N GLY A 584 -10.27 22.32 -8.52
CA GLY A 584 -10.20 21.18 -9.46
C GLY A 584 -8.79 20.59 -9.65
N MET A 585 -7.73 21.28 -9.22
CA MET A 585 -6.37 20.75 -9.19
C MET A 585 -6.15 19.72 -8.07
N ARG A 586 -7.11 19.56 -7.15
CA ARG A 586 -7.05 18.58 -6.04
C ARG A 586 -7.39 17.16 -6.53
N CYS A 587 -6.94 16.18 -5.78
CA CYS A 587 -7.37 14.77 -5.81
C CYS A 587 -6.82 14.04 -4.60
N VAL A 588 -7.30 12.85 -4.30
CA VAL A 588 -6.68 11.96 -3.31
C VAL A 588 -5.27 11.59 -3.77
N GLY A 589 -4.29 11.71 -2.88
CA GLY A 589 -2.88 11.51 -3.23
C GLY A 589 -2.30 12.64 -4.08
N GLU A 590 -2.72 13.86 -3.87
CA GLU A 590 -2.47 15.04 -4.72
C GLU A 590 -0.99 15.41 -4.93
N ILE A 591 -0.05 14.92 -4.12
CA ILE A 591 1.39 15.10 -4.34
C ILE A 591 1.86 14.31 -5.58
N ASP A 592 1.24 13.17 -5.87
CA ASP A 592 1.51 12.44 -7.10
C ASP A 592 0.91 13.17 -8.32
N ILE A 593 1.77 13.77 -9.13
CA ILE A 593 1.37 14.47 -10.34
C ILE A 593 0.65 13.56 -11.35
N THR A 594 0.85 12.25 -11.28
CA THR A 594 0.28 11.28 -12.23
C THR A 594 -1.17 10.91 -11.90
N ARG A 595 -1.68 11.32 -10.72
CA ARG A 595 -3.07 11.06 -10.33
C ARG A 595 -4.05 11.96 -11.06
N PRO A 596 -5.22 11.45 -11.50
CA PRO A 596 -6.28 12.27 -12.07
C PRO A 596 -6.75 13.34 -11.07
N ARG A 597 -6.89 14.59 -11.51
CA ARG A 597 -7.40 15.70 -10.71
C ARG A 597 -8.92 15.78 -10.83
N TRP A 598 -9.58 16.47 -9.89
CA TRP A 598 -11.05 16.64 -9.96
C TRP A 598 -11.50 17.36 -11.24
N SER A 599 -10.73 18.32 -11.77
CA SER A 599 -10.99 18.91 -13.08
C SER A 599 -10.81 17.96 -14.25
N GLU A 600 -10.03 16.87 -14.08
CA GLU A 600 -9.83 15.82 -15.10
C GLU A 600 -10.82 14.66 -14.92
N ARG A 601 -11.36 14.50 -13.71
CA ARG A 601 -12.35 13.48 -13.36
C ARG A 601 -13.40 14.03 -12.39
N PRO A 602 -14.28 14.93 -12.85
CA PRO A 602 -15.29 15.59 -12.01
C PRO A 602 -16.33 14.61 -11.44
N SER A 603 -16.57 13.47 -12.08
CA SER A 603 -17.45 12.41 -11.58
C SER A 603 -17.10 11.95 -10.15
N THR A 604 -15.84 12.06 -9.75
CA THR A 604 -15.37 11.73 -8.39
C THR A 604 -16.07 12.53 -7.28
N LEU A 605 -16.53 13.75 -7.58
CA LEU A 605 -17.22 14.61 -6.61
C LEU A 605 -18.73 14.34 -6.51
N VAL A 606 -19.31 13.65 -7.49
CA VAL A 606 -20.76 13.45 -7.57
C VAL A 606 -21.34 12.73 -6.33
N PRO A 607 -20.76 11.65 -5.81
CA PRO A 607 -21.26 11.00 -4.58
C PRO A 607 -21.30 11.96 -3.39
N VAL A 608 -20.25 12.75 -3.20
CA VAL A 608 -20.16 13.73 -2.08
C VAL A 608 -21.17 14.86 -2.25
N ILE A 609 -21.38 15.34 -3.47
CA ILE A 609 -22.42 16.33 -3.77
C ILE A 609 -23.80 15.77 -3.42
N LEU A 610 -24.10 14.53 -3.81
CA LEU A 610 -25.39 13.88 -3.52
C LEU A 610 -25.58 13.64 -2.02
N ASP A 611 -24.54 13.26 -1.29
CA ASP A 611 -24.58 13.16 0.17
C ASP A 611 -24.86 14.53 0.81
N ASN A 612 -24.21 15.57 0.35
CA ASN A 612 -24.47 16.94 0.82
C ASN A 612 -25.90 17.40 0.53
N VAL A 613 -26.46 17.06 -0.64
CA VAL A 613 -27.88 17.34 -0.95
C VAL A 613 -28.81 16.64 0.01
N ARG A 614 -28.50 15.40 0.41
CA ARG A 614 -29.32 14.55 1.29
C ARG A 614 -29.20 14.91 2.76
N LEU A 615 -27.97 15.18 3.24
CA LEU A 615 -27.66 15.29 4.67
C LEU A 615 -27.82 16.70 5.24
N PHE A 616 -27.80 17.74 4.40
CA PHE A 616 -27.77 19.13 4.88
C PHE A 616 -28.94 19.97 4.36
N GLU A 617 -29.37 20.88 5.22
CA GLU A 617 -30.36 21.93 4.84
C GLU A 617 -29.67 23.10 4.13
N PRO A 618 -30.36 23.82 3.22
CA PRO A 618 -29.80 24.98 2.54
C PRO A 618 -29.16 26.00 3.48
N GLY A 619 -27.99 26.54 3.08
CA GLY A 619 -27.21 27.49 3.87
C GLY A 619 -26.42 26.85 5.01
N ALA A 620 -26.19 25.53 4.99
CA ALA A 620 -25.43 24.80 6.01
C ALA A 620 -23.98 25.28 6.10
N ALA A 621 -23.33 25.63 4.99
CA ALA A 621 -21.98 26.14 4.96
C ALA A 621 -21.80 27.35 5.87
N ARG A 622 -22.62 28.36 5.66
CA ARG A 622 -22.58 29.59 6.44
C ARG A 622 -22.91 29.34 7.92
N ARG A 623 -23.99 28.58 8.21
CA ARG A 623 -24.38 28.28 9.60
C ARG A 623 -23.28 27.57 10.35
N ARG A 624 -22.62 26.61 9.76
CA ARG A 624 -21.50 25.89 10.40
C ARG A 624 -20.35 26.81 10.70
N PHE A 625 -19.96 27.63 9.74
CA PHE A 625 -18.87 28.58 9.94
C PHE A 625 -19.19 29.60 11.06
N GLU A 626 -20.38 30.18 11.07
CA GLU A 626 -20.85 31.11 12.09
C GLU A 626 -20.93 30.45 13.48
N GLN A 627 -21.42 29.21 13.55
CA GLN A 627 -21.48 28.42 14.77
C GLN A 627 -20.11 28.16 15.36
N GLY A 628 -19.13 27.72 14.55
CA GLY A 628 -17.76 27.52 15.00
C GLY A 628 -17.13 28.80 15.53
N GLN A 629 -17.31 29.92 14.83
CA GLN A 629 -16.87 31.23 15.31
C GLN A 629 -17.50 31.62 16.65
N GLN A 630 -18.80 31.33 16.83
CA GLN A 630 -19.51 31.62 18.08
C GLN A 630 -18.96 30.75 19.24
N GLN A 631 -18.75 29.47 18.99
CA GLN A 631 -18.17 28.54 19.98
C GLN A 631 -16.77 29.00 20.41
N ALA A 632 -15.91 29.37 19.45
CA ALA A 632 -14.58 29.89 19.72
C ALA A 632 -14.63 31.17 20.59
N ARG A 633 -15.53 32.11 20.28
CA ARG A 633 -15.72 33.34 21.09
C ARG A 633 -16.23 33.02 22.51
N GLN A 634 -17.20 32.12 22.64
CA GLN A 634 -17.71 31.69 23.96
C GLN A 634 -16.60 31.04 24.81
N LYS A 635 -15.82 30.14 24.18
CA LYS A 635 -14.70 29.50 24.84
C LYS A 635 -13.62 30.50 25.27
N THR A 636 -13.31 31.46 24.44
CA THR A 636 -12.38 32.55 24.78
C THR A 636 -12.86 33.30 26.04
N GLN A 637 -14.13 33.70 26.06
CA GLN A 637 -14.70 34.40 27.22
C GLN A 637 -14.68 33.57 28.51
N GLU A 638 -15.06 32.29 28.40
CA GLU A 638 -15.03 31.33 29.53
C GLU A 638 -13.62 31.19 30.10
N VAL A 639 -12.63 30.89 29.24
CA VAL A 639 -11.24 30.66 29.63
C VAL A 639 -10.66 31.92 30.29
N LEU A 640 -10.83 33.09 29.66
CA LEU A 640 -10.32 34.34 30.22
C LEU A 640 -11.00 34.69 31.56
N ALA A 641 -12.29 34.42 31.73
CA ALA A 641 -12.99 34.66 33.01
C ALA A 641 -12.47 33.72 34.10
N ARG A 642 -12.24 32.43 33.81
CA ARG A 642 -11.66 31.47 34.73
C ARG A 642 -10.23 31.83 35.14
N LEU A 643 -9.42 32.26 34.17
CA LEU A 643 -8.03 32.67 34.41
C LEU A 643 -8.00 33.90 35.33
N ARG A 644 -8.83 34.92 35.12
CA ARG A 644 -8.92 36.13 35.95
C ARG A 644 -9.27 35.82 37.39
N ALA A 645 -9.93 34.69 37.67
CA ALA A 645 -10.27 34.25 39.03
C ALA A 645 -9.10 33.58 39.78
N LEU A 646 -7.98 33.32 39.11
CA LEU A 646 -6.79 32.70 39.70
C LEU A 646 -5.85 33.73 40.33
N PRO A 647 -4.90 33.33 41.22
CA PRO A 647 -3.75 34.16 41.58
C PRO A 647 -2.97 34.56 40.33
N ASP A 648 -2.55 35.86 40.23
CA ASP A 648 -1.94 36.45 39.04
C ASP A 648 -2.81 36.35 37.78
N GLY A 649 -4.12 36.23 37.98
CA GLY A 649 -5.08 35.88 36.95
C GLY A 649 -5.18 36.92 35.82
N GLN A 650 -4.97 38.20 36.08
CA GLN A 650 -5.02 39.22 35.02
C GLN A 650 -3.86 39.01 34.03
N GLN A 651 -2.63 38.79 34.53
CA GLN A 651 -1.47 38.55 33.66
C GLN A 651 -1.67 37.28 32.81
N LYS A 652 -2.16 36.18 33.44
CA LYS A 652 -2.44 34.91 32.74
C LYS A 652 -3.49 35.13 31.67
N ALA A 653 -4.55 35.89 31.94
CA ALA A 653 -5.59 36.18 30.96
C ALA A 653 -5.06 37.01 29.79
N ASP A 654 -4.25 38.05 30.05
CA ASP A 654 -3.68 38.94 29.02
C ASP A 654 -2.67 38.18 28.12
N GLU A 655 -1.89 37.28 28.69
CA GLU A 655 -1.01 36.37 27.93
C GLU A 655 -1.82 35.40 27.05
N THR A 656 -2.85 34.79 27.61
CA THR A 656 -3.72 33.86 26.90
C THR A 656 -4.45 34.55 25.75
N GLU A 657 -5.00 35.74 25.99
CA GLU A 657 -5.71 36.52 24.95
C GLU A 657 -4.80 36.83 23.76
N ARG A 658 -3.55 37.25 24.01
CA ARG A 658 -2.54 37.48 22.96
C ARG A 658 -2.25 36.19 22.17
N MET A 659 -2.18 35.02 22.84
CA MET A 659 -1.92 33.76 22.17
C MET A 659 -3.14 33.27 21.39
N ILE A 660 -4.35 33.55 21.87
CA ILE A 660 -5.61 33.28 21.11
C ILE A 660 -5.65 34.10 19.84
N ASP A 661 -5.33 35.42 19.94
CA ASP A 661 -5.28 36.28 18.75
C ASP A 661 -4.21 35.79 17.74
N ARG A 662 -3.05 35.37 18.26
CA ARG A 662 -1.96 34.87 17.43
C ARG A 662 -2.33 33.57 16.72
N VAL A 663 -2.91 32.59 17.44
CA VAL A 663 -3.33 31.32 16.81
C VAL A 663 -4.39 31.55 15.78
N ARG A 664 -5.40 32.39 16.05
CA ARG A 664 -6.49 32.65 15.09
C ARG A 664 -6.01 33.42 13.86
N THR A 665 -4.96 34.24 13.96
CA THR A 665 -4.36 34.94 12.83
C THR A 665 -3.62 33.99 11.89
N PHE A 666 -2.89 33.00 12.41
CA PHE A 666 -1.94 32.25 11.59
C PHE A 666 -2.31 30.81 11.31
N ILE A 667 -3.13 30.16 12.15
CA ILE A 667 -3.37 28.70 12.04
C ILE A 667 -4.02 28.29 10.71
N GLY A 668 -4.91 29.12 10.16
CA GLY A 668 -5.56 28.86 8.87
C GLY A 668 -4.58 28.89 7.70
N TYR A 669 -3.59 29.79 7.74
CA TYR A 669 -2.57 29.89 6.70
C TYR A 669 -1.71 28.63 6.54
N ARG A 670 -1.61 27.79 7.56
CA ARG A 670 -0.83 26.57 7.54
C ARG A 670 -1.19 25.66 6.35
N GLU A 671 -2.44 25.64 5.89
CA GLU A 671 -2.89 24.82 4.78
C GLU A 671 -2.59 25.44 3.39
N TYR A 672 -2.32 26.76 3.33
CA TYR A 672 -2.16 27.48 2.09
C TYR A 672 -0.89 27.12 1.30
N PRO A 673 0.31 26.91 1.90
CA PRO A 673 1.50 26.52 1.17
C PRO A 673 1.30 25.20 0.39
N LYS A 674 0.61 24.21 0.97
CA LYS A 674 0.31 22.97 0.27
C LYS A 674 -0.65 23.20 -0.92
N TYR A 675 -1.65 24.06 -0.74
CA TYR A 675 -2.52 24.48 -1.84
C TYR A 675 -1.72 25.12 -2.99
N GLY A 676 -0.77 25.97 -2.68
CA GLY A 676 0.12 26.59 -3.67
C GLY A 676 1.01 25.56 -4.39
N ILE A 677 1.56 24.57 -3.67
CA ILE A 677 2.34 23.48 -4.24
C ILE A 677 1.52 22.71 -5.28
N ILE A 678 0.30 22.28 -4.89
CA ILE A 678 -0.56 21.47 -5.74
C ILE A 678 -1.05 22.25 -6.95
N SER A 679 -1.33 23.54 -6.80
CA SER A 679 -1.66 24.44 -7.91
C SER A 679 -0.52 24.51 -8.94
N ARG A 680 0.74 24.60 -8.50
CA ARG A 680 1.92 24.55 -9.39
C ARG A 680 2.07 23.19 -10.05
N TYR A 681 1.92 22.09 -9.29
CA TYR A 681 1.99 20.73 -9.81
C TYR A 681 0.95 20.50 -10.91
N PHE A 682 -0.25 21.06 -10.75
CA PHE A 682 -1.27 20.96 -11.79
C PHE A 682 -0.85 21.70 -13.07
N VAL A 683 -0.26 22.90 -12.95
CA VAL A 683 0.27 23.64 -14.11
C VAL A 683 1.39 22.85 -14.81
N TYR A 684 2.31 22.26 -14.05
CA TYR A 684 3.37 21.41 -14.60
C TYR A 684 2.78 20.18 -15.31
N LYS A 685 1.82 19.52 -14.68
CA LYS A 685 1.13 18.35 -15.26
C LYS A 685 0.50 18.65 -16.59
N GLN A 686 -0.26 19.73 -16.69
CA GLN A 686 -0.95 20.12 -17.94
C GLN A 686 0.05 20.38 -19.07
N ALA A 687 1.17 21.05 -18.78
CA ALA A 687 2.22 21.30 -19.78
C ALA A 687 2.91 19.99 -20.24
N LEU A 688 3.21 19.08 -19.30
CA LEU A 688 3.80 17.78 -19.62
C LEU A 688 2.83 16.88 -20.41
N LEU A 689 1.54 16.86 -20.08
CA LEU A 689 0.53 16.14 -20.85
C LEU A 689 0.39 16.70 -22.27
N GLY A 690 0.45 18.02 -22.44
CA GLY A 690 0.48 18.64 -23.76
C GLY A 690 1.66 18.17 -24.65
N GLU A 691 2.85 17.92 -24.06
CA GLU A 691 3.97 17.31 -24.78
C GLU A 691 3.73 15.81 -25.07
N ALA A 692 3.16 15.09 -24.10
CA ALA A 692 2.79 13.68 -24.31
C ALA A 692 1.80 13.51 -25.48
N GLU A 693 0.79 14.37 -25.57
CA GLU A 693 -0.15 14.39 -26.70
C GLU A 693 0.53 14.66 -28.06
N ARG A 694 1.57 15.51 -28.07
CA ARG A 694 2.37 15.74 -29.29
C ARG A 694 3.13 14.49 -29.70
N LEU A 695 3.71 13.76 -28.74
CA LEU A 695 4.40 12.50 -28.99
C LEU A 695 3.45 11.39 -29.46
N VAL A 696 2.22 11.32 -28.92
CA VAL A 696 1.18 10.39 -29.41
C VAL A 696 0.78 10.74 -30.85
N ARG A 697 0.55 12.01 -31.15
CA ARG A 697 0.26 12.46 -32.53
C ARG A 697 1.39 12.21 -33.52
N ALA A 698 2.63 12.21 -33.03
CA ALA A 698 3.82 11.87 -33.82
C ALA A 698 4.07 10.35 -33.95
N GLY A 699 3.25 9.51 -33.31
CA GLY A 699 3.39 8.06 -33.31
C GLY A 699 4.60 7.55 -32.52
N VAL A 700 5.12 8.36 -31.58
CA VAL A 700 6.23 7.98 -30.68
C VAL A 700 5.71 7.24 -29.45
N LEU A 701 4.58 7.67 -28.90
CA LEU A 701 3.89 7.01 -27.79
C LEU A 701 2.57 6.41 -28.25
N THR A 702 2.11 5.38 -27.59
CA THR A 702 0.81 4.73 -27.86
C THR A 702 -0.32 5.52 -27.19
N GLU A 703 -0.14 5.90 -25.93
CA GLU A 703 -1.13 6.65 -25.13
C GLU A 703 -0.42 7.75 -24.33
N THR A 704 -1.16 8.79 -23.99
CA THR A 704 -0.63 9.95 -23.25
C THR A 704 -0.10 9.53 -21.86
N GLU A 705 -0.73 8.56 -21.21
CA GLU A 705 -0.35 8.08 -19.88
C GLU A 705 0.95 7.28 -19.83
N ASP A 706 1.49 6.86 -20.99
CA ASP A 706 2.78 6.16 -21.08
C ASP A 706 3.91 6.98 -20.45
N VAL A 707 3.84 8.33 -20.54
CA VAL A 707 4.83 9.22 -19.91
C VAL A 707 4.89 9.11 -18.39
N PHE A 708 3.85 8.63 -17.74
CA PHE A 708 3.83 8.46 -16.29
C PHE A 708 4.81 7.37 -15.82
N TYR A 709 5.16 6.45 -16.70
CA TYR A 709 6.14 5.38 -16.46
C TYR A 709 7.58 5.76 -16.84
N LEU A 710 7.81 7.01 -17.29
CA LEU A 710 9.12 7.60 -17.49
C LEU A 710 9.47 8.51 -16.31
N THR A 711 10.74 8.60 -15.95
CA THR A 711 11.22 9.69 -15.08
C THR A 711 11.18 11.01 -15.85
N PHE A 712 11.28 12.13 -15.15
CA PHE A 712 11.34 13.47 -15.79
C PHE A 712 12.46 13.57 -16.82
N GLN A 713 13.64 13.03 -16.51
CA GLN A 713 14.80 13.04 -17.40
C GLN A 713 14.61 12.17 -18.65
N GLU A 714 14.04 10.97 -18.47
CA GLU A 714 13.74 10.08 -19.59
C GLU A 714 12.67 10.67 -20.49
N PHE A 715 11.64 11.29 -19.92
CA PHE A 715 10.63 11.97 -20.73
C PHE A 715 11.24 13.11 -21.54
N HIS A 716 12.12 13.93 -20.94
CA HIS A 716 12.88 14.95 -21.68
C HIS A 716 13.66 14.32 -22.85
N GLU A 717 14.34 13.18 -22.61
CA GLU A 717 15.09 12.49 -23.67
C GLU A 717 14.18 11.95 -24.79
N VAL A 718 13.00 11.44 -24.44
CA VAL A 718 12.00 11.01 -25.44
C VAL A 718 11.54 12.20 -26.31
N VAL A 719 11.27 13.37 -25.69
CA VAL A 719 10.92 14.60 -26.44
C VAL A 719 12.07 15.04 -27.36
N ARG A 720 13.31 14.91 -26.91
CA ARG A 720 14.49 15.29 -27.68
C ARG A 720 14.77 14.36 -28.85
N SER A 721 14.69 13.05 -28.63
CA SER A 721 15.13 12.01 -29.57
C SER A 721 14.02 11.46 -30.44
N HIS A 722 12.75 11.65 -30.07
CA HIS A 722 11.56 10.99 -30.64
C HIS A 722 11.67 9.46 -30.63
N ARG A 723 12.29 8.90 -29.61
CA ARG A 723 12.44 7.46 -29.39
C ARG A 723 12.01 7.11 -27.98
N VAL A 724 11.21 6.06 -27.85
CA VAL A 724 10.77 5.50 -26.58
C VAL A 724 11.17 4.03 -26.50
N ASP A 725 11.41 3.55 -25.29
CA ASP A 725 11.58 2.12 -24.99
C ASP A 725 10.27 1.57 -24.43
N ASP A 726 9.45 0.96 -25.29
CA ASP A 726 8.17 0.36 -24.91
C ASP A 726 8.32 -0.79 -23.93
N GLU A 727 9.46 -1.50 -23.97
CA GLU A 727 9.75 -2.57 -23.02
C GLU A 727 9.96 -2.02 -21.61
N LEU A 728 10.70 -0.92 -21.47
CA LEU A 728 10.88 -0.22 -20.20
C LEU A 728 9.54 0.23 -19.59
N ILE A 729 8.64 0.80 -20.43
CA ILE A 729 7.30 1.22 -19.99
C ILE A 729 6.50 0.02 -19.47
N ARG A 730 6.52 -1.10 -20.21
CA ARG A 730 5.82 -2.34 -19.78
C ARG A 730 6.36 -2.87 -18.45
N GLN A 731 7.68 -3.00 -18.32
CA GLN A 731 8.33 -3.46 -17.09
C GLN A 731 7.98 -2.59 -15.89
N ARG A 732 7.97 -1.27 -16.05
CA ARG A 732 7.61 -0.33 -14.98
C ARG A 732 6.13 -0.34 -14.65
N ARG A 733 5.28 -0.57 -15.63
CA ARG A 733 3.83 -0.77 -15.41
C ARG A 733 3.58 -2.02 -14.56
N ASP A 734 4.27 -3.10 -14.83
CA ASP A 734 4.18 -4.34 -14.06
C ASP A 734 4.80 -4.18 -12.66
N ALA A 735 5.96 -3.53 -12.56
CA ALA A 735 6.57 -3.21 -11.27
C ALA A 735 5.65 -2.33 -10.40
N PHE A 736 5.01 -1.31 -10.98
CA PHE A 736 4.06 -0.45 -10.27
C PHE A 736 2.88 -1.24 -9.70
N ARG A 737 2.31 -2.18 -10.48
CA ARG A 737 1.25 -3.08 -9.99
C ARG A 737 1.71 -3.91 -8.79
N SER A 738 2.94 -4.45 -8.83
CA SER A 738 3.52 -5.17 -7.69
C SER A 738 3.66 -4.27 -6.47
N TYR A 739 4.14 -3.04 -6.67
CA TYR A 739 4.35 -2.08 -5.59
C TYR A 739 3.05 -1.65 -4.90
N GLN A 740 1.92 -1.64 -5.61
CA GLN A 740 0.61 -1.33 -5.03
C GLN A 740 0.17 -2.36 -3.98
N ALA A 741 0.62 -3.61 -4.11
CA ALA A 741 0.31 -4.67 -3.15
C ALA A 741 1.19 -4.65 -1.88
N LEU A 742 2.29 -3.87 -1.87
CA LEU A 742 3.21 -3.80 -0.75
C LEU A 742 2.77 -2.76 0.28
N THR A 743 2.82 -3.11 1.56
CA THR A 743 2.66 -2.18 2.66
C THR A 743 3.99 -1.48 2.95
N PRO A 744 4.08 -0.15 2.84
CA PRO A 744 5.33 0.56 3.11
C PRO A 744 5.64 0.56 4.62
N PRO A 745 6.91 0.31 5.00
CA PRO A 745 7.35 0.42 6.39
C PRO A 745 7.51 1.88 6.82
N ARG A 746 7.30 2.19 8.11
CA ARG A 746 7.67 3.48 8.71
C ARG A 746 9.17 3.66 8.81
N VAL A 747 9.84 2.59 9.27
CA VAL A 747 11.29 2.53 9.43
C VAL A 747 11.79 1.26 8.74
N LEU A 748 12.76 1.41 7.85
CA LEU A 748 13.39 0.33 7.09
C LEU A 748 14.90 0.43 7.25
N THR A 749 15.57 -0.69 7.42
CA THR A 749 17.03 -0.74 7.48
C THR A 749 17.64 -1.12 6.12
N SER A 750 18.95 -0.88 5.95
CA SER A 750 19.71 -1.37 4.79
C SER A 750 19.77 -2.91 4.69
N ASP A 751 19.50 -3.62 5.80
CA ASP A 751 19.32 -5.07 5.80
C ASP A 751 17.94 -5.50 5.28
N GLY A 752 17.06 -4.54 4.94
CA GLY A 752 15.68 -4.78 4.53
C GLY A 752 14.73 -5.09 5.69
N GLU A 753 15.20 -4.93 6.92
CA GLU A 753 14.37 -5.17 8.10
C GLU A 753 13.40 -4.02 8.34
N VAL A 754 12.13 -4.36 8.45
CA VAL A 754 11.05 -3.46 8.85
C VAL A 754 11.01 -3.40 10.37
N ILE A 755 11.32 -2.23 10.93
CA ILE A 755 11.21 -2.01 12.38
C ILE A 755 9.80 -1.48 12.69
N THR A 756 9.05 -2.28 13.44
CA THR A 756 7.67 -1.96 13.81
C THR A 756 7.63 -1.35 15.19
N GLY A 757 7.07 -0.16 15.33
CA GLY A 757 6.78 0.45 16.61
C GLY A 757 5.47 -0.10 17.22
N ALA A 758 5.36 -0.01 18.53
CA ALA A 758 4.19 -0.42 19.28
C ALA A 758 3.76 0.66 20.29
N TYR A 759 2.46 0.74 20.56
CA TYR A 759 1.97 1.56 21.66
C TYR A 759 2.12 0.81 22.99
N ARG A 760 2.75 1.43 23.99
CA ARG A 760 2.90 0.90 25.35
C ARG A 760 1.96 1.66 26.29
N ARG A 761 0.68 1.22 26.35
CA ARG A 761 -0.35 1.85 27.19
C ARG A 761 -1.14 0.79 27.97
N ASP A 762 -1.12 0.90 29.31
CA ASP A 762 -1.84 0.01 30.24
C ASP A 762 -3.16 0.64 30.74
N ASP A 763 -3.44 1.89 30.36
CA ASP A 763 -4.57 2.70 30.79
C ASP A 763 -5.81 2.61 29.88
N VAL A 764 -5.79 1.72 28.88
CA VAL A 764 -6.87 1.53 27.91
C VAL A 764 -7.62 0.22 28.13
N PRO A 765 -8.92 0.13 27.78
CA PRO A 765 -9.69 -1.11 27.90
C PRO A 765 -9.05 -2.27 27.09
N ALA A 766 -9.16 -3.49 27.63
CA ALA A 766 -8.66 -4.67 26.93
C ALA A 766 -9.39 -4.86 25.58
N GLY A 767 -8.61 -5.01 24.51
CA GLY A 767 -9.12 -5.14 23.13
C GLY A 767 -9.44 -3.81 22.42
N ALA A 768 -9.19 -2.66 23.07
CA ALA A 768 -9.28 -1.38 22.41
C ALA A 768 -8.13 -1.21 21.39
N LEU A 769 -8.42 -0.57 20.26
CA LEU A 769 -7.43 -0.20 19.26
C LEU A 769 -6.80 1.14 19.65
N ILE A 770 -5.50 1.14 19.86
CA ILE A 770 -4.75 2.32 20.34
C ILE A 770 -4.28 3.16 19.15
N GLY A 771 -4.34 4.48 19.33
CA GLY A 771 -3.83 5.46 18.37
C GLY A 771 -3.45 6.78 19.05
N VAL A 772 -3.25 7.80 18.25
CA VAL A 772 -2.91 9.17 18.70
C VAL A 772 -4.18 9.99 18.85
N PRO A 773 -4.45 10.58 20.06
CA PRO A 773 -5.56 11.50 20.24
C PRO A 773 -5.27 12.82 19.51
N VAL A 774 -6.10 13.17 18.52
CA VAL A 774 -5.83 14.37 17.69
C VAL A 774 -6.95 15.41 17.70
N SER A 775 -8.15 15.01 18.08
CA SER A 775 -9.28 15.93 18.25
C SER A 775 -10.18 15.43 19.37
N ALA A 776 -10.48 16.31 20.32
CA ALA A 776 -11.14 15.95 21.57
C ALA A 776 -12.59 15.50 21.39
N GLY A 777 -13.10 14.75 22.38
CA GLY A 777 -14.48 14.27 22.45
C GLY A 777 -14.57 12.76 22.35
N THR A 778 -15.81 12.28 22.57
CA THR A 778 -16.16 10.86 22.39
C THR A 778 -17.40 10.77 21.53
N VAL A 779 -17.38 9.87 20.56
CA VAL A 779 -18.51 9.64 19.67
C VAL A 779 -18.71 8.14 19.45
N GLU A 780 -19.98 7.73 19.38
CA GLU A 780 -20.39 6.39 19.01
C GLU A 780 -21.19 6.42 17.73
N GLY A 781 -20.84 5.58 16.77
CA GLY A 781 -21.47 5.56 15.45
C GLY A 781 -21.21 4.27 14.70
N ARG A 782 -21.74 4.23 13.49
CA ARG A 782 -21.47 3.19 12.50
C ARG A 782 -20.13 3.50 11.82
N ALA A 783 -19.21 2.56 11.80
CA ALA A 783 -17.97 2.67 11.02
C ALA A 783 -18.27 2.57 9.51
N ARG A 784 -17.71 3.49 8.75
CA ARG A 784 -17.66 3.41 7.29
C ARG A 784 -16.21 3.32 6.88
N VAL A 785 -15.84 2.13 6.41
CA VAL A 785 -14.49 1.86 5.91
C VAL A 785 -14.42 2.27 4.44
N ILE A 786 -13.88 3.47 4.19
CA ILE A 786 -13.80 4.07 2.86
C ILE A 786 -12.33 4.19 2.47
N LEU A 787 -11.94 3.48 1.41
CA LEU A 787 -10.59 3.51 0.85
C LEU A 787 -10.52 4.38 -0.41
N ASP A 788 -11.65 4.60 -1.08
CA ASP A 788 -11.80 5.44 -2.26
C ASP A 788 -12.97 6.42 -2.06
N MET A 789 -12.69 7.71 -2.16
CA MET A 789 -13.69 8.76 -1.96
C MET A 789 -14.85 8.69 -2.97
N ALA A 790 -14.60 8.16 -4.18
CA ALA A 790 -15.63 7.97 -5.20
C ALA A 790 -16.69 6.91 -4.79
N GLN A 791 -16.41 6.10 -3.77
CA GLN A 791 -17.31 5.09 -3.23
C GLN A 791 -17.97 5.54 -1.91
N ALA A 792 -17.86 6.82 -1.57
CA ALA A 792 -18.46 7.35 -0.37
C ALA A 792 -19.99 7.24 -0.43
N ASP A 793 -20.61 6.70 0.64
CA ASP A 793 -22.03 6.65 0.90
C ASP A 793 -22.23 6.80 2.42
N LEU A 794 -22.30 8.05 2.88
CA LEU A 794 -22.32 8.40 4.29
C LEU A 794 -23.75 8.66 4.77
N GLU A 795 -24.03 8.24 6.00
CA GLU A 795 -25.24 8.62 6.72
C GLU A 795 -24.91 9.51 7.94
N ALA A 796 -25.91 10.24 8.43
CA ALA A 796 -25.70 11.08 9.60
C ALA A 796 -25.30 10.24 10.82
N GLY A 797 -24.17 10.61 11.44
CA GLY A 797 -23.62 9.88 12.60
C GLY A 797 -22.59 8.81 12.25
N ASP A 798 -22.23 8.65 10.97
CA ASP A 798 -21.17 7.75 10.55
C ASP A 798 -19.79 8.21 11.02
N ILE A 799 -18.95 7.24 11.29
CA ILE A 799 -17.54 7.43 11.63
C ILE A 799 -16.69 6.94 10.47
N LEU A 800 -15.92 7.84 9.87
CA LEU A 800 -15.00 7.48 8.78
C LEU A 800 -13.80 6.70 9.32
N VAL A 801 -13.55 5.55 8.72
CA VAL A 801 -12.35 4.72 8.94
C VAL A 801 -11.61 4.59 7.61
N THR A 802 -10.35 5.02 7.56
CA THR A 802 -9.56 4.98 6.31
C THR A 802 -8.06 4.82 6.60
N THR A 803 -7.28 4.52 5.59
CA THR A 803 -5.82 4.37 5.74
C THR A 803 -5.14 5.68 6.08
N HIS A 804 -5.44 6.74 5.34
CA HIS A 804 -4.89 8.09 5.55
C HIS A 804 -5.83 9.14 4.95
N THR A 805 -5.63 10.39 5.32
CA THR A 805 -6.39 11.50 4.75
C THR A 805 -5.45 12.62 4.31
N ASP A 806 -5.71 13.20 3.16
CA ASP A 806 -5.09 14.40 2.66
C ASP A 806 -6.15 15.52 2.49
N PRO A 807 -5.79 16.73 2.05
CA PRO A 807 -6.76 17.84 1.93
C PRO A 807 -7.99 17.52 1.08
N SER A 808 -7.90 16.66 0.09
CA SER A 808 -9.02 16.29 -0.77
C SER A 808 -10.12 15.48 -0.07
N TRP A 809 -9.85 14.90 1.10
CA TRP A 809 -10.86 14.22 1.92
C TRP A 809 -11.77 15.17 2.70
N THR A 810 -11.42 16.46 2.79
CA THR A 810 -12.16 17.45 3.58
C THR A 810 -13.65 17.54 3.24
N PRO A 811 -14.07 17.42 1.98
CA PRO A 811 -15.50 17.40 1.66
C PRO A 811 -16.30 16.32 2.39
N LEU A 812 -15.70 15.16 2.70
CA LEU A 812 -16.35 14.11 3.47
C LEU A 812 -16.43 14.43 4.97
N PHE A 813 -15.47 15.18 5.51
CA PHE A 813 -15.43 15.51 6.94
C PHE A 813 -16.64 16.34 7.40
N VAL A 814 -17.26 17.04 6.50
CA VAL A 814 -18.46 17.80 6.81
C VAL A 814 -19.62 16.87 7.18
N GLY A 815 -19.70 15.66 6.63
CA GLY A 815 -20.80 14.70 6.81
C GLY A 815 -20.61 13.69 7.95
N ILE A 816 -19.37 13.49 8.46
CA ILE A 816 -19.07 12.46 9.45
C ILE A 816 -19.22 12.95 10.88
N ALA A 817 -19.33 12.02 11.82
CA ALA A 817 -19.40 12.29 13.26
C ALA A 817 -18.05 12.05 13.98
N GLY A 818 -17.14 11.30 13.36
CA GLY A 818 -15.81 11.02 13.90
C GLY A 818 -14.86 10.46 12.86
N LEU A 819 -13.56 10.41 13.19
CA LEU A 819 -12.49 9.98 12.27
C LEU A 819 -11.56 8.97 12.92
N VAL A 820 -11.21 7.92 12.19
CA VAL A 820 -10.15 6.95 12.52
C VAL A 820 -9.27 6.74 11.30
N THR A 821 -7.93 6.87 11.45
CA THR A 821 -6.99 6.60 10.35
C THR A 821 -5.82 5.72 10.80
N GLU A 822 -5.26 4.93 9.86
CA GLU A 822 -4.07 4.09 10.13
C GLU A 822 -2.77 4.88 10.13
N VAL A 823 -2.73 5.95 9.35
CA VAL A 823 -1.59 6.86 9.24
C VAL A 823 -2.05 8.26 9.61
N GLY A 824 -1.28 8.93 10.44
CA GLY A 824 -1.57 10.27 10.90
C GLY A 824 -0.74 10.66 12.12
N GLY A 825 -0.83 11.91 12.52
CA GLY A 825 -0.17 12.44 13.71
C GLY A 825 -0.81 13.77 14.10
N LEU A 826 -0.36 14.36 15.21
CA LEU A 826 -0.93 15.57 15.78
C LEU A 826 -0.99 16.76 14.80
N MET A 827 -0.08 16.80 13.83
CA MET A 827 0.09 17.89 12.87
C MET A 827 -0.34 17.54 11.46
N THR A 828 -0.94 16.37 11.26
CA THR A 828 -1.41 15.96 9.93
C THR A 828 -2.66 16.71 9.52
N HIS A 829 -2.94 16.74 8.23
CA HIS A 829 -4.11 17.42 7.68
C HIS A 829 -5.41 16.95 8.33
N GLY A 830 -5.64 15.63 8.39
CA GLY A 830 -6.83 15.05 9.00
C GLY A 830 -7.04 15.48 10.46
N ALA A 831 -5.95 15.56 11.23
CA ALA A 831 -5.99 16.04 12.61
C ALA A 831 -6.40 17.51 12.72
N VAL A 832 -5.86 18.36 11.83
CA VAL A 832 -6.18 19.79 11.81
C VAL A 832 -7.63 20.03 11.45
N ILE A 833 -8.11 19.40 10.41
CA ILE A 833 -9.50 19.57 9.96
C ILE A 833 -10.50 18.92 10.92
N ALA A 834 -10.16 17.77 11.53
CA ALA A 834 -10.99 17.18 12.58
C ALA A 834 -11.20 18.15 13.76
N ARG A 835 -10.13 18.83 14.22
CA ARG A 835 -10.24 19.88 15.27
C ARG A 835 -11.09 21.05 14.80
N GLU A 836 -10.90 21.51 13.59
CA GLU A 836 -11.62 22.65 13.06
C GLU A 836 -13.13 22.40 12.92
N TYR A 837 -13.50 21.16 12.64
CA TYR A 837 -14.92 20.75 12.60
C TYR A 837 -15.43 20.18 13.93
N GLY A 838 -14.57 20.09 14.97
CA GLY A 838 -14.94 19.53 16.27
C GLY A 838 -15.28 18.05 16.22
N LEU A 839 -14.65 17.29 15.31
CA LEU A 839 -14.87 15.86 15.14
C LEU A 839 -13.94 15.07 16.10
N PRO A 840 -14.45 14.22 17.01
CA PRO A 840 -13.61 13.30 17.76
C PRO A 840 -12.78 12.45 16.80
N ALA A 841 -11.43 12.43 16.98
CA ALA A 841 -10.55 11.75 16.05
C ALA A 841 -9.38 11.04 16.72
N VAL A 842 -9.11 9.83 16.27
CA VAL A 842 -7.95 9.02 16.64
C VAL A 842 -7.22 8.60 15.36
N VAL A 843 -5.95 8.92 15.25
CA VAL A 843 -5.13 8.59 14.07
C VAL A 843 -4.00 7.63 14.44
N SER A 844 -3.27 7.12 13.46
CA SER A 844 -2.23 6.10 13.64
C SER A 844 -2.72 4.83 14.34
N VAL A 845 -3.97 4.44 14.11
CA VAL A 845 -4.53 3.19 14.61
C VAL A 845 -4.11 2.06 13.68
N LEU A 846 -3.17 1.23 14.10
CA LEU A 846 -2.63 0.14 13.28
C LEU A 846 -3.73 -0.80 12.78
N ASP A 847 -3.69 -1.11 11.48
CA ASP A 847 -4.62 -2.03 10.81
C ASP A 847 -6.12 -1.70 11.02
N ALA A 848 -6.47 -0.44 11.29
CA ALA A 848 -7.86 -0.05 11.58
C ALA A 848 -8.83 -0.49 10.48
N THR A 849 -8.46 -0.34 9.21
CA THR A 849 -9.30 -0.71 8.06
C THR A 849 -9.48 -2.24 7.90
N ARG A 850 -8.64 -3.03 8.53
CA ARG A 850 -8.71 -4.51 8.55
C ARG A 850 -9.42 -5.05 9.78
N LEU A 851 -9.21 -4.40 10.93
CA LEU A 851 -9.75 -4.80 12.23
C LEU A 851 -11.18 -4.32 12.44
N ILE A 852 -11.52 -3.14 11.90
CA ILE A 852 -12.87 -2.57 11.92
C ILE A 852 -13.55 -2.94 10.61
N ARG A 853 -14.73 -3.58 10.68
CA ARG A 853 -15.52 -3.93 9.50
C ARG A 853 -16.46 -2.80 9.13
N ASP A 854 -16.71 -2.60 7.84
CA ASP A 854 -17.72 -1.66 7.37
C ASP A 854 -19.10 -1.99 7.98
N GLY A 855 -19.84 -0.97 8.40
CA GLY A 855 -21.12 -1.11 9.09
C GLY A 855 -21.04 -1.47 10.58
N GLN A 856 -19.86 -1.76 11.14
CA GLN A 856 -19.70 -2.13 12.55
C GLN A 856 -19.90 -0.92 13.49
N ARG A 857 -20.49 -1.14 14.65
CA ARG A 857 -20.59 -0.11 15.69
C ARG A 857 -19.26 0.07 16.40
N ILE A 858 -18.77 1.31 16.48
CA ILE A 858 -17.55 1.67 17.18
C ILE A 858 -17.78 2.89 18.06
N ARG A 859 -16.88 3.07 19.05
CA ARG A 859 -16.79 4.27 19.88
C ARG A 859 -15.39 4.82 19.80
N VAL A 860 -15.27 6.09 19.37
CA VAL A 860 -14.00 6.80 19.24
C VAL A 860 -13.79 7.71 20.43
N HIS A 861 -12.69 7.49 21.17
CA HIS A 861 -12.26 8.29 22.30
C HIS A 861 -11.16 9.25 21.86
N GLY A 862 -11.56 10.33 21.19
CA GLY A 862 -10.63 11.30 20.62
C GLY A 862 -9.80 12.07 21.65
N SER A 863 -10.26 12.18 22.88
CA SER A 863 -9.50 12.77 23.99
C SER A 863 -8.43 11.84 24.57
N ASP A 864 -8.67 10.53 24.54
CA ASP A 864 -7.84 9.52 25.19
C ASP A 864 -7.06 8.66 24.20
N GLY A 865 -7.35 8.75 22.90
CA GLY A 865 -6.56 8.14 21.82
C GLY A 865 -6.75 6.63 21.67
N TYR A 866 -7.99 6.14 21.76
CA TYR A 866 -8.30 4.75 21.45
C TYR A 866 -9.70 4.60 20.86
N VAL A 867 -9.95 3.43 20.25
CA VAL A 867 -11.21 3.06 19.61
C VAL A 867 -11.69 1.73 20.16
N GLU A 868 -12.96 1.67 20.60
CA GLU A 868 -13.62 0.45 21.02
C GLU A 868 -14.51 -0.10 19.92
N ILE A 869 -14.40 -1.39 19.63
CA ILE A 869 -15.33 -2.12 18.77
C ILE A 869 -16.47 -2.60 19.67
N LEU A 870 -17.70 -2.12 19.42
CA LEU A 870 -18.84 -2.43 20.23
C LEU A 870 -19.49 -3.75 19.79
N PRO A 871 -19.99 -4.59 20.74
CA PRO A 871 -20.70 -5.81 20.36
C PRO A 871 -21.95 -5.48 19.56
N GLY A 872 -22.18 -6.17 18.45
CA GLY A 872 -23.38 -6.00 17.63
C GLY A 872 -24.64 -6.42 18.42
N SER A 873 -25.81 -5.86 18.07
CA SER A 873 -27.09 -6.13 18.72
C SER A 873 -27.50 -7.61 18.77
N ALA A 874 -26.97 -8.45 17.85
CA ALA A 874 -27.22 -9.91 17.84
C ALA A 874 -26.56 -10.66 19.01
N ALA A 875 -25.46 -10.15 19.59
CA ALA A 875 -24.80 -10.78 20.72
C ALA A 875 -25.44 -10.44 22.09
N GLN A 876 -26.42 -9.51 22.14
CA GLN A 876 -27.18 -9.19 23.34
C GLN A 876 -28.41 -10.06 23.50
N GLU A 877 -28.94 -10.71 22.46
CA GLU A 877 -30.06 -11.64 22.52
C GLU A 877 -29.66 -13.05 23.01
N GLU A 878 -28.40 -13.46 22.78
CA GLU A 878 -27.91 -14.76 23.31
C GLU A 878 -27.46 -14.72 24.79
N ARG A 879 -27.40 -13.53 25.42
CA ARG A 879 -27.10 -13.38 26.86
C ARG A 879 -28.32 -13.00 27.70
N ARG A 880 -29.51 -12.98 27.14
CA ARG A 880 -30.77 -12.87 27.82
C ARG A 880 -31.55 -14.18 27.70
#